data_cdff258d77b5fd2477aa92dc0d26db87
#
_entry.id   cdff258d77b5fd2477aa92dc0d26db87
#
_cell.length_a   1.000
_cell.length_b   1.000
_cell.length_c   1.000
_cell.angle_alpha   90.00
_cell.angle_beta   90.00
_cell.angle_gamma   90.00
#
_symmetry.space_group_name_H-M   'P 1'
#
loop_
_entity.id
_entity.type
_entity.pdbx_description
1 polymer ?
#
loop_
_entity_poly.entity_id
_entity_poly.type
_entity_poly.pdbx_seq_one_letter_code
_entity_poly.pdbx_strand_id
1 'polypeptide(L)'
;MSEATKPLEKKYVYRVDGFSCANCAGKFERNVKKIPGVEDAKVNFGASKISVYGEATVEELEKAGAFENLKVAPEKPRRQAPQEVKKDKNIYRVEGFSCANCAGKFERNVKKIPGVEDAKVNFGASKISVYGEATIEELEKAGAFENLKVASEKPVRQATQEINQEKEDEKEEKVPFYKKHSTLLYSTLLIVFGYLSVFVNGDENIVTTLLFVASMLIGGLSLFKVGFQNLLRFEFDMKTLMTVAVIGGAIIGKWAEVSVVVILFAISEALERFSMDKARQSIRSLMDIAPKEALVRRKGQEMMVHVDDIAVGDIMIVKPGQKIAMDGMVVSGYSAVNQAAITGESVPVEKAVDDEVFAGTLNEEGLLEVEITKLVEDTTISKIIHLVEEAQGERASSQAFVEKFAKYYTPIIMIIAALVAVVPPLFFGASWETWVYQGLAVLVVGCPCALVISTPISIVSAIGNAAKKGVLIKGGVYLEEMGALKAIAFDKTGTLTKGVPVVTDFNVLNKQVDENEMLSIITALEYRSQHPLASAIMKRAEEANISYSDVVVDDFSSITGKGIKGTVDGTTYYIGSPKLFKELSNSSFDKNLEKKVATLQNQGKTAMVVGTDKEILAIIAVADEVHESSKEVIQKLHQLGIKNTIMLTGDNKGTANAIGSHVGVKEVQAELMPQDKLDYIKQLKSEYNNVAMIGDGVNDAPALAASTVGIAMGGAGTDTALETADVALMGDDL
;
A
#
# COMPACT_ATOMS: atom_id res chain seq x y z
N MET A 1 -28.76 -12.37 41.25
CA MET A 1 -29.65 -13.01 40.25
C MET A 1 -29.02 -12.74 38.89
N SER A 2 -28.45 -13.77 38.32
CA SER A 2 -27.71 -13.72 37.07
C SER A 2 -28.68 -13.64 35.87
N GLU A 3 -28.58 -12.61 35.06
CA GLU A 3 -29.23 -12.59 33.74
C GLU A 3 -28.54 -13.60 32.83
N ALA A 4 -29.31 -14.59 32.42
CA ALA A 4 -28.90 -15.61 31.48
C ALA A 4 -28.78 -15.00 30.06
N THR A 5 -27.61 -15.09 29.49
CA THR A 5 -27.34 -14.82 28.06
C THR A 5 -28.19 -15.75 27.18
N LYS A 6 -29.17 -15.19 26.45
CA LYS A 6 -29.88 -15.90 25.39
C LYS A 6 -28.91 -16.30 24.26
N PRO A 7 -29.10 -17.47 23.60
CA PRO A 7 -28.27 -17.89 22.49
C PRO A 7 -28.46 -16.96 21.26
N LEU A 8 -27.40 -16.74 20.49
CA LEU A 8 -27.38 -15.95 19.27
C LEU A 8 -28.39 -16.55 18.24
N GLU A 9 -29.44 -15.79 17.97
CA GLU A 9 -30.48 -16.10 16.99
C GLU A 9 -29.93 -16.04 15.56
N LYS A 10 -30.31 -16.99 14.71
CA LYS A 10 -29.89 -17.07 13.31
C LYS A 10 -30.41 -15.84 12.56
N LYS A 11 -29.53 -14.99 12.07
CA LYS A 11 -29.82 -13.82 11.24
C LYS A 11 -29.65 -14.17 9.77
N TYR A 12 -30.69 -13.95 8.96
CA TYR A 12 -30.67 -14.07 7.50
C TYR A 12 -30.83 -12.70 6.85
N VAL A 13 -30.08 -12.44 5.79
CA VAL A 13 -30.16 -11.18 5.03
C VAL A 13 -30.64 -11.47 3.62
N TYR A 14 -31.66 -10.73 3.18
CA TYR A 14 -32.22 -10.83 1.84
C TYR A 14 -32.14 -9.47 1.14
N ARG A 15 -31.87 -9.50 -0.15
CA ARG A 15 -32.01 -8.34 -1.04
C ARG A 15 -33.45 -8.22 -1.47
N VAL A 16 -33.97 -6.99 -1.48
CA VAL A 16 -35.36 -6.70 -1.83
C VAL A 16 -35.38 -5.64 -2.93
N ASP A 17 -35.77 -6.03 -4.12
CA ASP A 17 -35.90 -5.13 -5.26
C ASP A 17 -37.36 -4.69 -5.43
N GLY A 18 -37.58 -3.41 -5.76
CA GLY A 18 -38.91 -2.85 -6.05
C GLY A 18 -39.47 -1.87 -5.01
N PHE A 19 -38.71 -1.45 -3.99
CA PHE A 19 -39.17 -0.38 -3.09
C PHE A 19 -39.34 0.96 -3.81
N SER A 20 -40.53 1.51 -3.76
CA SER A 20 -40.83 2.86 -4.31
C SER A 20 -40.62 3.97 -3.29
N CYS A 21 -40.71 3.70 -1.97
CA CYS A 21 -40.61 4.69 -0.91
C CYS A 21 -40.27 4.11 0.45
N ALA A 22 -39.72 4.95 1.38
CA ALA A 22 -39.40 4.54 2.74
C ALA A 22 -40.61 4.05 3.54
N ASN A 23 -41.81 4.59 3.29
CA ASN A 23 -43.06 4.11 3.91
C ASN A 23 -43.42 2.67 3.46
N CYS A 24 -43.14 2.35 2.20
CA CYS A 24 -43.32 1.01 1.65
C CYS A 24 -42.38 0.00 2.27
N ALA A 25 -41.13 0.39 2.48
CA ALA A 25 -40.13 -0.40 3.19
C ALA A 25 -40.56 -0.69 4.65
N GLY A 26 -41.08 0.32 5.36
CA GLY A 26 -41.61 0.16 6.71
C GLY A 26 -42.90 -0.71 6.77
N LYS A 27 -43.73 -0.67 5.70
CA LYS A 27 -44.89 -1.57 5.59
C LYS A 27 -44.46 -3.02 5.35
N PHE A 28 -43.46 -3.21 4.50
CA PHE A 28 -42.87 -4.53 4.25
C PHE A 28 -42.27 -5.12 5.53
N GLU A 29 -41.50 -4.36 6.28
CA GLU A 29 -40.93 -4.77 7.57
C GLU A 29 -42.01 -5.27 8.54
N ARG A 30 -43.09 -4.48 8.71
CA ARG A 30 -44.23 -4.88 9.57
C ARG A 30 -44.94 -6.13 9.09
N ASN A 31 -45.01 -6.36 7.80
CA ASN A 31 -45.62 -7.57 7.24
C ASN A 31 -44.74 -8.79 7.47
N VAL A 32 -43.42 -8.66 7.32
CA VAL A 32 -42.46 -9.75 7.54
C VAL A 32 -42.43 -10.14 9.01
N LYS A 33 -42.51 -9.20 9.97
CA LYS A 33 -42.64 -9.51 11.42
C LYS A 33 -43.88 -10.32 11.79
N LYS A 34 -44.87 -10.42 10.91
CA LYS A 34 -46.09 -11.22 11.13
C LYS A 34 -45.98 -12.66 10.61
N ILE A 35 -44.90 -13.00 9.93
CA ILE A 35 -44.69 -14.36 9.40
C ILE A 35 -44.39 -15.30 10.56
N PRO A 36 -45.09 -16.45 10.66
CA PRO A 36 -44.78 -17.43 11.69
C PRO A 36 -43.32 -17.92 11.56
N GLY A 37 -42.58 -17.89 12.66
CA GLY A 37 -41.15 -18.26 12.67
C GLY A 37 -40.18 -17.08 12.55
N VAL A 38 -40.66 -15.86 12.28
CA VAL A 38 -39.87 -14.62 12.31
C VAL A 38 -40.03 -13.99 13.70
N GLU A 39 -38.91 -13.79 14.38
CA GLU A 39 -38.86 -13.15 15.70
C GLU A 39 -38.71 -11.62 15.59
N ASP A 40 -37.87 -11.18 14.66
CA ASP A 40 -37.74 -9.75 14.30
C ASP A 40 -37.29 -9.60 12.84
N ALA A 41 -37.57 -8.44 12.26
CA ALA A 41 -37.12 -8.08 10.92
C ALA A 41 -36.80 -6.58 10.86
N LYS A 42 -35.74 -6.19 10.13
CA LYS A 42 -35.34 -4.79 9.95
C LYS A 42 -34.97 -4.52 8.52
N VAL A 43 -35.67 -3.60 7.89
CA VAL A 43 -35.40 -3.16 6.50
C VAL A 43 -34.42 -2.01 6.49
N ASN A 44 -33.38 -2.15 5.68
CA ASN A 44 -32.51 -1.03 5.29
C ASN A 44 -32.92 -0.59 3.88
N PHE A 45 -33.70 0.48 3.80
CA PHE A 45 -34.22 1.02 2.55
C PHE A 45 -33.10 1.48 1.61
N GLY A 46 -32.07 2.20 2.14
CA GLY A 46 -30.95 2.70 1.34
C GLY A 46 -30.09 1.60 0.74
N ALA A 47 -29.99 0.45 1.42
CA ALA A 47 -29.25 -0.72 0.91
C ALA A 47 -30.13 -1.72 0.15
N SER A 48 -31.45 -1.50 0.06
CA SER A 48 -32.42 -2.42 -0.52
C SER A 48 -32.35 -3.84 0.08
N LYS A 49 -32.25 -3.94 1.43
CA LYS A 49 -32.06 -5.19 2.16
C LYS A 49 -33.01 -5.32 3.34
N ILE A 50 -33.35 -6.57 3.67
CA ILE A 50 -34.01 -6.91 4.93
C ILE A 50 -33.18 -7.91 5.71
N SER A 51 -32.97 -7.64 7.01
CA SER A 51 -32.43 -8.60 7.98
C SER A 51 -33.60 -9.26 8.69
N VAL A 52 -33.71 -10.57 8.64
CA VAL A 52 -34.72 -11.38 9.27
C VAL A 52 -34.08 -12.21 10.36
N TYR A 53 -34.64 -12.16 11.56
CA TYR A 53 -34.22 -12.97 12.71
C TYR A 53 -35.28 -14.06 12.88
N GLY A 54 -34.89 -15.33 12.79
CA GLY A 54 -35.76 -16.46 12.69
C GLY A 54 -35.80 -17.08 11.31
N GLU A 55 -36.72 -18.00 11.03
CA GLU A 55 -36.79 -18.70 9.76
C GLU A 55 -38.00 -18.22 8.94
N ALA A 56 -37.73 -17.79 7.70
CA ALA A 56 -38.75 -17.43 6.70
C ALA A 56 -38.26 -17.87 5.30
N THR A 57 -39.15 -18.36 4.50
CA THR A 57 -38.86 -18.72 3.10
C THR A 57 -38.96 -17.50 2.20
N VAL A 58 -38.27 -17.53 1.05
CA VAL A 58 -38.31 -16.44 0.05
C VAL A 58 -39.76 -16.19 -0.43
N GLU A 59 -40.54 -17.25 -0.60
CA GLU A 59 -41.96 -17.14 -1.04
C GLU A 59 -42.82 -16.42 -0.01
N GLU A 60 -42.60 -16.64 1.29
CA GLU A 60 -43.33 -15.94 2.36
C GLU A 60 -42.93 -14.45 2.45
N LEU A 61 -41.65 -14.14 2.22
CA LEU A 61 -41.17 -12.79 2.15
C LEU A 61 -41.73 -12.03 0.92
N GLU A 62 -41.77 -12.66 -0.25
CA GLU A 62 -42.40 -12.09 -1.45
C GLU A 62 -43.91 -11.89 -1.26
N LYS A 63 -44.60 -12.81 -0.60
CA LYS A 63 -46.02 -12.63 -0.20
C LYS A 63 -46.22 -11.43 0.69
N ALA A 64 -45.32 -11.23 1.67
CA ALA A 64 -45.37 -10.05 2.54
C ALA A 64 -45.12 -8.75 1.76
N GLY A 65 -44.42 -8.80 0.64
CA GLY A 65 -44.12 -7.68 -0.26
C GLY A 65 -45.05 -7.55 -1.47
N ALA A 66 -46.08 -8.40 -1.59
CA ALA A 66 -46.98 -8.47 -2.78
C ALA A 66 -47.73 -7.15 -3.09
N PHE A 67 -47.86 -6.25 -2.11
CA PHE A 67 -48.51 -4.95 -2.29
C PHE A 67 -47.76 -3.96 -3.22
N GLU A 68 -46.46 -4.25 -3.50
CA GLU A 68 -45.61 -3.47 -4.44
C GLU A 68 -44.86 -4.39 -5.42
N ASN A 69 -45.24 -5.64 -5.57
CA ASN A 69 -44.54 -6.65 -6.37
C ASN A 69 -43.04 -6.78 -6.02
N LEU A 70 -42.69 -6.67 -4.72
CA LEU A 70 -41.32 -6.78 -4.26
C LEU A 70 -40.77 -8.16 -4.59
N LYS A 71 -39.58 -8.18 -5.18
CA LYS A 71 -38.82 -9.42 -5.39
C LYS A 71 -37.78 -9.56 -4.31
N VAL A 72 -37.76 -10.73 -3.69
CA VAL A 72 -36.84 -11.04 -2.59
C VAL A 72 -35.89 -12.15 -3.04
N ALA A 73 -34.62 -11.88 -2.99
CA ALA A 73 -33.58 -12.88 -3.25
C ALA A 73 -32.73 -13.06 -1.98
N PRO A 74 -32.41 -14.31 -1.58
CA PRO A 74 -31.43 -14.51 -0.55
C PRO A 74 -30.16 -13.80 -1.00
N GLU A 75 -29.63 -12.92 -0.17
CA GLU A 75 -28.31 -12.36 -0.44
C GLU A 75 -27.37 -13.56 -0.37
N LYS A 76 -26.99 -14.10 -1.57
CA LYS A 76 -25.84 -15.01 -1.63
C LYS A 76 -24.78 -14.26 -0.86
N PRO A 77 -24.17 -14.88 0.19
CA PRO A 77 -23.09 -14.18 0.87
C PRO A 77 -22.26 -13.62 -0.28
N ARG A 78 -22.14 -12.28 -0.35
CA ARG A 78 -21.10 -11.67 -1.16
C ARG A 78 -19.96 -12.63 -0.91
N ARG A 79 -19.33 -13.18 -1.94
CA ARG A 79 -17.96 -13.58 -1.77
C ARG A 79 -17.33 -12.36 -1.11
N GLN A 80 -17.39 -12.31 0.19
CA GLN A 80 -16.42 -11.60 0.97
C GLN A 80 -15.15 -12.03 0.28
N ALA A 81 -14.36 -11.11 -0.19
CA ALA A 81 -12.95 -11.36 -0.35
C ALA A 81 -12.65 -12.28 0.83
N PRO A 82 -12.26 -13.53 0.60
CA PRO A 82 -12.44 -14.56 1.58
C PRO A 82 -12.02 -13.94 2.91
N GLN A 83 -12.95 -13.87 3.89
CA GLN A 83 -12.50 -13.93 5.25
C GLN A 83 -11.72 -15.22 5.22
N GLU A 84 -10.41 -15.07 5.18
CA GLU A 84 -9.50 -16.15 5.45
C GLU A 84 -10.03 -16.76 6.75
N VAL A 85 -10.79 -17.86 6.60
CA VAL A 85 -10.66 -18.90 7.60
C VAL A 85 -9.17 -18.93 7.79
N LYS A 86 -8.64 -18.62 8.98
CA LYS A 86 -7.23 -18.73 9.32
C LYS A 86 -6.85 -20.18 9.00
N LYS A 87 -6.64 -20.45 7.70
CA LYS A 87 -5.98 -21.64 7.21
C LYS A 87 -4.56 -21.40 7.59
N ASP A 88 -3.93 -22.36 8.22
CA ASP A 88 -2.56 -22.26 8.68
C ASP A 88 -1.70 -21.82 7.48
N LYS A 89 -1.40 -20.52 7.43
CA LYS A 89 -0.52 -19.90 6.45
C LYS A 89 0.88 -20.01 7.00
N ASN A 90 1.66 -20.88 6.41
CA ASN A 90 3.06 -21.03 6.76
C ASN A 90 3.92 -20.21 5.78
N ILE A 91 4.79 -19.35 6.30
CA ILE A 91 5.73 -18.57 5.50
C ILE A 91 7.11 -19.17 5.62
N TYR A 92 7.75 -19.38 4.48
CA TYR A 92 9.11 -19.89 4.41
C TYR A 92 9.98 -18.94 3.61
N ARG A 93 11.21 -18.70 4.08
CA ARG A 93 12.25 -18.01 3.35
C ARG A 93 12.89 -18.96 2.35
N VAL A 94 13.13 -18.52 1.13
CA VAL A 94 13.66 -19.34 0.05
C VAL A 94 14.89 -18.67 -0.55
N GLU A 95 16.04 -19.29 -0.44
CA GLU A 95 17.30 -18.79 -1.00
C GLU A 95 17.66 -19.55 -2.28
N GLY A 96 18.29 -18.85 -3.23
CA GLY A 96 18.80 -19.45 -4.45
C GLY A 96 17.99 -19.20 -5.71
N PHE A 97 16.92 -18.40 -5.68
CA PHE A 97 16.23 -18.01 -6.91
C PHE A 97 17.14 -17.23 -7.86
N SER A 98 17.31 -17.73 -9.08
CA SER A 98 18.06 -17.02 -10.11
C SER A 98 17.19 -16.09 -10.94
N CYS A 99 15.86 -16.35 -11.06
CA CYS A 99 14.97 -15.58 -11.90
C CYS A 99 13.48 -15.72 -11.49
N ALA A 100 12.65 -14.75 -11.91
CA ALA A 100 11.21 -14.78 -11.63
C ALA A 100 10.50 -16.02 -12.20
N ASN A 101 10.94 -16.51 -13.37
CA ASN A 101 10.43 -17.77 -13.95
C ASN A 101 10.75 -18.99 -13.08
N CYS A 102 11.90 -18.99 -12.43
CA CYS A 102 12.29 -20.04 -11.49
C CYS A 102 11.40 -20.02 -10.24
N ALA A 103 11.10 -18.83 -9.73
CA ALA A 103 10.14 -18.64 -8.64
C ALA A 103 8.74 -19.14 -9.01
N GLY A 104 8.24 -18.80 -10.20
CA GLY A 104 6.97 -19.31 -10.70
C GLY A 104 6.96 -20.82 -10.94
N LYS A 105 8.10 -21.42 -11.31
CA LYS A 105 8.24 -22.88 -11.42
C LYS A 105 8.22 -23.54 -10.05
N PHE A 106 8.89 -22.96 -9.08
CA PHE A 106 8.90 -23.43 -7.69
C PHE A 106 7.48 -23.40 -7.13
N GLU A 107 6.75 -22.30 -7.28
CA GLU A 107 5.34 -22.16 -6.88
C GLU A 107 4.47 -23.28 -7.45
N ARG A 108 4.56 -23.51 -8.76
CA ARG A 108 3.80 -24.60 -9.41
C ARG A 108 4.18 -26.00 -8.92
N ASN A 109 5.43 -26.21 -8.53
CA ASN A 109 5.87 -27.49 -7.99
C ASN A 109 5.35 -27.67 -6.55
N VAL A 110 5.40 -26.62 -5.72
CA VAL A 110 4.87 -26.65 -4.36
C VAL A 110 3.37 -26.89 -4.33
N LYS A 111 2.61 -26.29 -5.24
CA LYS A 111 1.15 -26.56 -5.38
C LYS A 111 0.81 -28.02 -5.72
N LYS A 112 1.77 -28.83 -6.14
CA LYS A 112 1.60 -30.25 -6.42
C LYS A 112 1.92 -31.15 -5.23
N ILE A 113 2.43 -30.61 -4.12
CA ILE A 113 2.74 -31.38 -2.92
C ILE A 113 1.44 -31.81 -2.26
N PRO A 114 1.26 -33.09 -1.91
CA PRO A 114 0.08 -33.57 -1.17
C PRO A 114 -0.02 -32.84 0.19
N GLY A 115 -1.16 -32.26 0.49
CA GLY A 115 -1.39 -31.47 1.71
C GLY A 115 -1.26 -29.96 1.51
N VAL A 116 -0.73 -29.48 0.38
CA VAL A 116 -0.71 -28.07 -0.01
C VAL A 116 -1.98 -27.75 -0.82
N GLU A 117 -2.77 -26.81 -0.32
CA GLU A 117 -3.97 -26.35 -1.01
C GLU A 117 -3.67 -25.21 -2.00
N ASP A 118 -2.81 -24.30 -1.60
CA ASP A 118 -2.28 -23.20 -2.44
C ASP A 118 -0.89 -22.79 -1.98
N ALA A 119 -0.14 -22.15 -2.87
CA ALA A 119 1.15 -21.56 -2.56
C ALA A 119 1.38 -20.32 -3.42
N LYS A 120 1.94 -19.27 -2.84
CA LYS A 120 2.28 -18.03 -3.53
C LYS A 120 3.73 -17.65 -3.24
N VAL A 121 4.56 -17.57 -4.28
CA VAL A 121 5.96 -17.14 -4.15
C VAL A 121 6.04 -15.63 -4.32
N ASN A 122 6.61 -14.97 -3.33
CA ASN A 122 7.08 -13.59 -3.46
C ASN A 122 8.56 -13.61 -3.84
N PHE A 123 8.83 -13.47 -5.14
CA PHE A 123 10.20 -13.49 -5.67
C PHE A 123 11.03 -12.32 -5.13
N GLY A 124 10.44 -11.14 -4.96
CA GLY A 124 11.10 -9.95 -4.44
C GLY A 124 11.59 -10.12 -3.01
N ALA A 125 10.73 -10.61 -2.13
CA ALA A 125 11.05 -10.86 -0.73
C ALA A 125 11.81 -12.19 -0.50
N SER A 126 11.97 -13.01 -1.53
CA SER A 126 12.53 -14.38 -1.40
C SER A 126 11.76 -15.26 -0.40
N LYS A 127 10.42 -15.16 -0.41
CA LYS A 127 9.53 -15.89 0.50
C LYS A 127 8.50 -16.71 -0.27
N ILE A 128 8.01 -17.80 0.33
CA ILE A 128 6.82 -18.52 -0.14
C ILE A 128 5.80 -18.62 0.98
N SER A 129 4.58 -18.25 0.69
CA SER A 129 3.41 -18.51 1.54
C SER A 129 2.77 -19.81 1.09
N VAL A 130 2.68 -20.78 1.98
CA VAL A 130 2.08 -22.08 1.75
C VAL A 130 0.81 -22.20 2.58
N TYR A 131 -0.28 -22.51 1.94
CA TYR A 131 -1.57 -22.78 2.58
C TYR A 131 -1.77 -24.28 2.66
N GLY A 132 -1.76 -24.83 3.89
CA GLY A 132 -1.75 -26.26 4.17
C GLY A 132 -0.44 -26.73 4.79
N GLU A 133 -0.22 -28.05 4.82
CA GLU A 133 0.95 -28.66 5.43
C GLU A 133 1.99 -29.07 4.37
N ALA A 134 3.22 -28.61 4.55
CA ALA A 134 4.37 -29.07 3.79
C ALA A 134 5.62 -29.03 4.67
N THR A 135 6.46 -30.04 4.56
CA THR A 135 7.75 -30.10 5.26
C THR A 135 8.84 -29.33 4.48
N ILE A 136 9.86 -28.85 5.19
CA ILE A 136 10.99 -28.16 4.56
C ILE A 136 11.65 -29.06 3.51
N GLU A 137 11.79 -30.35 3.78
CA GLU A 137 12.38 -31.31 2.82
C GLU A 137 11.56 -31.44 1.53
N GLU A 138 10.23 -31.42 1.62
CA GLU A 138 9.34 -31.46 0.44
C GLU A 138 9.43 -30.17 -0.37
N LEU A 139 9.52 -29.02 0.31
CA LEU A 139 9.73 -27.72 -0.32
C LEU A 139 11.10 -27.66 -1.02
N GLU A 140 12.18 -28.08 -0.38
CA GLU A 140 13.51 -28.15 -1.00
C GLU A 140 13.54 -29.12 -2.18
N LYS A 141 12.85 -30.24 -2.07
CA LYS A 141 12.68 -31.19 -3.19
C LYS A 141 11.94 -30.58 -4.37
N ALA A 142 10.91 -29.77 -4.10
CA ALA A 142 10.20 -29.00 -5.13
C ALA A 142 11.12 -27.94 -5.78
N GLY A 143 12.10 -27.43 -5.03
CA GLY A 143 13.12 -26.47 -5.45
C GLY A 143 14.43 -27.06 -5.95
N ALA A 144 14.58 -28.39 -6.00
CA ALA A 144 15.84 -29.08 -6.31
C ALA A 144 16.41 -28.76 -7.72
N PHE A 145 15.59 -28.24 -8.63
CA PHE A 145 16.02 -27.81 -9.97
C PHE A 145 16.99 -26.61 -9.96
N GLU A 146 17.01 -25.81 -8.87
CA GLU A 146 17.93 -24.69 -8.67
C GLU A 146 18.71 -24.77 -7.36
N ASN A 147 18.66 -25.91 -6.65
CA ASN A 147 19.24 -26.09 -5.32
C ASN A 147 18.72 -25.03 -4.32
N LEU A 148 17.40 -24.74 -4.36
CA LEU A 148 16.79 -23.79 -3.45
C LEU A 148 16.90 -24.32 -2.02
N LYS A 149 17.29 -23.43 -1.10
CA LYS A 149 17.26 -23.69 0.34
C LYS A 149 16.02 -23.04 0.93
N VAL A 150 15.34 -23.77 1.79
CA VAL A 150 14.10 -23.32 2.41
C VAL A 150 14.27 -23.32 3.92
N ALA A 151 13.99 -22.18 4.56
CA ALA A 151 13.97 -22.04 6.01
C ALA A 151 12.59 -21.62 6.47
N SER A 152 12.10 -22.16 7.59
CA SER A 152 10.84 -21.72 8.18
C SER A 152 11.00 -20.32 8.77
N GLU A 153 10.12 -19.40 8.40
CA GLU A 153 9.99 -18.11 9.07
C GLU A 153 9.07 -18.34 10.28
N LYS A 154 9.66 -18.78 11.41
CA LYS A 154 8.90 -19.04 12.63
C LYS A 154 8.27 -17.73 13.15
N PRO A 155 7.01 -17.74 13.63
CA PRO A 155 6.55 -16.65 14.45
C PRO A 155 7.43 -16.60 15.72
N VAL A 156 7.84 -15.41 16.08
CA VAL A 156 8.92 -15.03 17.00
C VAL A 156 8.87 -15.70 18.42
N ARG A 157 7.82 -16.39 18.79
CA ARG A 157 7.60 -16.93 20.14
C ARG A 157 8.37 -18.19 20.54
N GLN A 158 9.15 -18.86 19.67
CA GLN A 158 9.85 -20.11 20.00
C GLN A 158 11.40 -20.09 19.87
N ALA A 159 11.98 -18.94 19.55
CA ALA A 159 13.42 -18.85 19.27
C ALA A 159 14.34 -18.68 20.50
N THR A 160 13.82 -18.56 21.72
CA THR A 160 14.60 -18.14 22.90
C THR A 160 15.53 -19.23 23.48
N GLN A 161 15.49 -20.48 23.02
CA GLN A 161 16.37 -21.54 23.52
C GLN A 161 17.47 -22.01 22.58
N GLU A 162 17.41 -21.66 21.28
CA GLU A 162 18.43 -22.06 20.29
C GLU A 162 19.44 -20.95 19.94
N ILE A 163 19.21 -19.71 20.37
CA ILE A 163 19.97 -18.51 19.99
C ILE A 163 21.42 -18.49 20.52
N ASN A 164 21.77 -19.34 21.48
CA ASN A 164 23.15 -19.38 21.98
C ASN A 164 24.15 -20.13 21.09
N GLN A 165 23.68 -20.83 20.04
CA GLN A 165 24.54 -21.46 19.05
C GLN A 165 24.63 -20.72 17.72
N GLU A 166 23.60 -19.89 17.37
CA GLU A 166 23.59 -19.11 16.12
C GLU A 166 24.28 -17.74 16.21
N LYS A 167 24.66 -17.27 17.40
CA LYS A 167 25.42 -16.00 17.56
C LYS A 167 26.82 -16.00 16.94
N GLU A 168 27.35 -17.14 16.50
CA GLU A 168 28.61 -17.22 15.77
C GLU A 168 28.45 -17.12 14.24
N ASP A 169 27.25 -17.33 13.67
CA ASP A 169 27.03 -17.34 12.21
C ASP A 169 26.48 -16.01 11.65
N GLU A 170 26.00 -15.08 12.47
CA GLU A 170 25.47 -13.76 12.02
C GLU A 170 26.52 -12.65 11.83
N LYS A 171 27.80 -12.93 11.94
CA LYS A 171 28.75 -12.17 11.16
C LYS A 171 28.61 -12.67 9.71
N GLU A 172 27.73 -12.05 8.91
CA GLU A 172 27.91 -12.04 7.46
C GLU A 172 29.35 -11.58 7.21
N GLU A 173 30.31 -12.52 7.26
CA GLU A 173 31.60 -12.32 6.64
C GLU A 173 31.27 -11.88 5.23
N LYS A 174 31.60 -10.66 4.89
CA LYS A 174 31.56 -10.17 3.51
C LYS A 174 32.41 -11.13 2.71
N VAL A 175 31.80 -12.24 2.24
CA VAL A 175 32.49 -13.26 1.45
C VAL A 175 33.09 -12.51 0.27
N PRO A 176 34.39 -12.43 0.14
CA PRO A 176 35.02 -11.65 -0.91
C PRO A 176 34.48 -12.09 -2.27
N PHE A 177 34.28 -11.14 -3.19
CA PHE A 177 33.71 -11.36 -4.51
C PHE A 177 34.27 -12.57 -5.23
N TYR A 178 35.58 -12.84 -5.10
CA TYR A 178 36.27 -13.97 -5.70
C TYR A 178 35.86 -15.33 -5.09
N LYS A 179 35.45 -15.40 -3.83
CA LYS A 179 34.93 -16.64 -3.22
C LYS A 179 33.47 -16.89 -3.67
N LYS A 180 32.66 -15.88 -3.75
CA LYS A 180 31.25 -15.98 -4.19
C LYS A 180 31.14 -16.40 -5.67
N HIS A 181 32.12 -16.01 -6.52
CA HIS A 181 32.15 -16.28 -7.95
C HIS A 181 33.34 -17.12 -8.38
N SER A 182 33.82 -18.01 -7.51
CA SER A 182 35.02 -18.85 -7.76
C SER A 182 34.92 -19.71 -9.03
N THR A 183 33.75 -20.29 -9.30
CA THR A 183 33.48 -21.08 -10.52
C THR A 183 33.65 -20.27 -11.79
N LEU A 184 33.15 -19.01 -11.80
CA LEU A 184 33.32 -18.10 -12.93
C LEU A 184 34.80 -17.73 -13.15
N LEU A 185 35.53 -17.44 -12.05
CA LEU A 185 36.94 -17.10 -12.14
C LEU A 185 37.79 -18.27 -12.67
N TYR A 186 37.57 -19.50 -12.15
CA TYR A 186 38.29 -20.69 -12.63
C TYR A 186 37.96 -20.97 -14.10
N SER A 187 36.71 -20.89 -14.50
CA SER A 187 36.28 -21.09 -15.87
C SER A 187 36.91 -20.05 -16.81
N THR A 188 36.95 -18.76 -16.42
CA THR A 188 37.61 -17.71 -17.20
C THR A 188 39.09 -17.91 -17.35
N LEU A 189 39.76 -18.32 -16.26
CA LEU A 189 41.20 -18.68 -16.28
C LEU A 189 41.48 -19.82 -17.25
N LEU A 190 40.66 -20.86 -17.25
CA LEU A 190 40.82 -22.01 -18.16
C LEU A 190 40.64 -21.59 -19.63
N ILE A 191 39.73 -20.66 -19.97
CA ILE A 191 39.65 -20.11 -21.34
C ILE A 191 40.90 -19.35 -21.70
N VAL A 192 41.42 -18.50 -20.82
CA VAL A 192 42.68 -17.78 -21.09
C VAL A 192 43.83 -18.77 -21.37
N PHE A 193 43.96 -19.80 -20.57
CA PHE A 193 44.96 -20.86 -20.82
C PHE A 193 44.65 -21.64 -22.10
N GLY A 194 43.37 -21.87 -22.44
CA GLY A 194 42.96 -22.48 -23.69
C GLY A 194 43.42 -21.67 -24.89
N TYR A 195 43.18 -20.36 -24.93
CA TYR A 195 43.64 -19.48 -26.02
C TYR A 195 45.18 -19.36 -26.05
N LEU A 196 45.87 -19.36 -24.91
CA LEU A 196 47.32 -19.43 -24.87
C LEU A 196 47.84 -20.77 -25.46
N SER A 197 47.14 -21.86 -25.16
CA SER A 197 47.46 -23.18 -25.75
C SER A 197 47.22 -23.22 -27.26
N VAL A 198 46.16 -22.59 -27.76
CA VAL A 198 45.91 -22.39 -29.21
C VAL A 198 47.12 -21.75 -29.86
N PHE A 199 47.65 -20.67 -29.26
CA PHE A 199 48.78 -19.94 -29.82
C PHE A 199 50.09 -20.77 -29.83
N VAL A 200 50.26 -21.68 -28.88
CA VAL A 200 51.49 -22.49 -28.78
C VAL A 200 51.36 -23.83 -29.51
N ASN A 201 50.22 -24.53 -29.38
CA ASN A 201 50.03 -25.92 -29.80
C ASN A 201 49.04 -26.08 -30.98
N GLY A 202 48.35 -25.00 -31.40
CA GLY A 202 47.31 -25.02 -32.41
C GLY A 202 45.91 -25.42 -31.88
N ASP A 203 44.89 -25.19 -32.72
CA ASP A 203 43.47 -25.38 -32.38
C ASP A 203 43.08 -26.85 -32.21
N GLU A 204 43.70 -27.78 -32.94
CA GLU A 204 43.36 -29.20 -32.97
C GLU A 204 44.06 -30.01 -31.85
N ASN A 205 44.83 -29.36 -30.99
CA ASN A 205 45.55 -30.04 -29.93
C ASN A 205 44.59 -30.50 -28.83
N ILE A 206 44.75 -31.77 -28.41
CA ILE A 206 43.89 -32.40 -27.38
C ILE A 206 43.93 -31.64 -26.04
N VAL A 207 45.09 -31.05 -25.68
CA VAL A 207 45.23 -30.24 -24.46
C VAL A 207 44.39 -28.96 -24.54
N THR A 208 44.42 -28.32 -25.69
CA THR A 208 43.61 -27.11 -25.94
C THR A 208 42.12 -27.41 -25.85
N THR A 209 41.67 -28.49 -26.48
CA THR A 209 40.28 -28.95 -26.39
C THR A 209 39.88 -29.29 -24.96
N LEU A 210 40.73 -30.01 -24.22
CA LEU A 210 40.45 -30.35 -22.81
C LEU A 210 40.32 -29.12 -21.90
N LEU A 211 41.08 -28.04 -22.12
CA LEU A 211 41.00 -26.80 -21.40
C LEU A 211 39.65 -26.09 -21.64
N PHE A 212 39.18 -26.04 -22.90
CA PHE A 212 37.89 -25.48 -23.23
C PHE A 212 36.72 -26.31 -22.68
N VAL A 213 36.80 -27.63 -22.78
CA VAL A 213 35.80 -28.56 -22.19
C VAL A 213 35.72 -28.40 -20.67
N ALA A 214 36.87 -28.35 -19.98
CA ALA A 214 36.93 -28.14 -18.55
C ALA A 214 36.30 -26.79 -18.13
N SER A 215 36.61 -25.74 -18.90
CA SER A 215 35.98 -24.42 -18.71
C SER A 215 34.49 -24.47 -18.87
N MET A 216 33.96 -25.08 -19.93
CA MET A 216 32.53 -25.25 -20.18
C MET A 216 31.85 -26.04 -19.06
N LEU A 217 32.42 -27.11 -18.60
CA LEU A 217 31.88 -27.94 -17.51
C LEU A 217 31.83 -27.15 -16.20
N ILE A 218 32.91 -26.47 -15.82
CA ILE A 218 32.94 -25.68 -14.57
C ILE A 218 31.99 -24.47 -14.62
N GLY A 219 32.03 -23.72 -15.72
CA GLY A 219 31.21 -22.51 -15.89
C GLY A 219 29.74 -22.80 -16.21
N GLY A 220 29.43 -23.93 -16.86
CA GLY A 220 28.11 -24.24 -17.40
C GLY A 220 27.33 -25.33 -16.66
N LEU A 221 27.85 -25.92 -15.58
CA LEU A 221 27.18 -27.03 -14.87
C LEU A 221 25.74 -26.71 -14.49
N SER A 222 25.49 -25.54 -13.94
CA SER A 222 24.15 -25.06 -13.57
C SER A 222 23.23 -24.91 -14.79
N LEU A 223 23.74 -24.31 -15.86
CA LEU A 223 23.05 -24.12 -17.13
C LEU A 223 22.62 -25.46 -17.74
N PHE A 224 23.59 -26.43 -17.84
CA PHE A 224 23.31 -27.73 -18.46
C PHE A 224 22.33 -28.57 -17.65
N LYS A 225 22.44 -28.59 -16.32
CA LYS A 225 21.52 -29.32 -15.46
C LYS A 225 20.08 -28.85 -15.66
N VAL A 226 19.86 -27.55 -15.63
CA VAL A 226 18.51 -26.97 -15.75
C VAL A 226 18.04 -27.05 -17.20
N GLY A 227 18.85 -26.67 -18.17
CA GLY A 227 18.47 -26.66 -19.58
C GLY A 227 18.15 -28.07 -20.12
N PHE A 228 18.91 -29.09 -19.71
CA PHE A 228 18.61 -30.47 -20.09
C PHE A 228 17.32 -30.99 -19.44
N GLN A 229 17.08 -30.69 -18.17
CA GLN A 229 15.82 -31.04 -17.51
C GLN A 229 14.60 -30.36 -18.17
N ASN A 230 14.73 -29.10 -18.57
CA ASN A 230 13.68 -28.37 -19.26
C ASN A 230 13.42 -28.93 -20.66
N LEU A 231 14.50 -29.30 -21.38
CA LEU A 231 14.39 -29.94 -22.69
C LEU A 231 13.60 -31.26 -22.61
N LEU A 232 13.88 -32.11 -21.61
CA LEU A 232 13.13 -33.35 -21.38
C LEU A 232 11.65 -33.13 -21.04
N ARG A 233 11.32 -31.95 -20.50
CA ARG A 233 9.93 -31.57 -20.14
C ARG A 233 9.23 -30.75 -21.21
N PHE A 234 9.88 -30.50 -22.35
CA PHE A 234 9.40 -29.60 -23.41
C PHE A 234 9.10 -28.18 -22.91
N GLU A 235 9.88 -27.72 -21.92
CA GLU A 235 9.84 -26.34 -21.43
C GLU A 235 10.96 -25.55 -22.13
N PHE A 236 10.59 -24.66 -23.03
CA PHE A 236 11.53 -23.88 -23.84
C PHE A 236 11.77 -22.52 -23.21
N ASP A 237 12.86 -22.41 -22.46
CA ASP A 237 13.34 -21.17 -21.84
C ASP A 237 14.75 -20.79 -22.35
N MET A 238 15.31 -19.71 -21.83
CA MET A 238 16.66 -19.26 -22.18
C MET A 238 17.74 -20.30 -21.91
N LYS A 239 17.63 -21.04 -20.78
CA LYS A 239 18.59 -22.07 -20.40
C LYS A 239 18.54 -23.26 -21.35
N THR A 240 17.35 -23.63 -21.82
CA THR A 240 17.16 -24.67 -22.82
C THR A 240 17.80 -24.27 -24.16
N LEU A 241 17.53 -23.04 -24.61
CA LEU A 241 18.04 -22.51 -25.86
C LEU A 241 19.57 -22.49 -25.87
N MET A 242 20.19 -21.99 -24.80
CA MET A 242 21.64 -21.99 -24.64
C MET A 242 22.23 -23.39 -24.54
N THR A 243 21.56 -24.31 -23.84
CA THR A 243 22.02 -25.71 -23.70
C THR A 243 22.06 -26.40 -25.08
N VAL A 244 21.03 -26.18 -25.92
CA VAL A 244 21.00 -26.73 -27.29
C VAL A 244 22.11 -26.12 -28.13
N ALA A 245 22.33 -24.81 -28.05
CA ALA A 245 23.39 -24.12 -28.80
C ALA A 245 24.78 -24.62 -28.42
N VAL A 246 25.05 -24.82 -27.10
CA VAL A 246 26.33 -25.29 -26.58
C VAL A 246 26.60 -26.76 -26.97
N ILE A 247 25.60 -27.63 -26.80
CA ILE A 247 25.74 -29.04 -27.21
C ILE A 247 25.97 -29.16 -28.71
N GLY A 248 25.18 -28.43 -29.52
CA GLY A 248 25.33 -28.43 -30.97
C GLY A 248 26.69 -27.90 -31.42
N GLY A 249 27.18 -26.82 -30.82
CA GLY A 249 28.51 -26.25 -31.11
C GLY A 249 29.68 -27.20 -30.72
N ALA A 250 29.52 -27.92 -29.61
CA ALA A 250 30.46 -28.94 -29.18
C ALA A 250 30.52 -30.12 -30.19
N ILE A 251 29.34 -30.55 -30.71
CA ILE A 251 29.27 -31.66 -31.70
C ILE A 251 29.99 -31.27 -33.01
N ILE A 252 29.90 -30.00 -33.46
CA ILE A 252 30.59 -29.55 -34.66
C ILE A 252 32.05 -29.11 -34.41
N GLY A 253 32.59 -29.38 -33.19
CA GLY A 253 34.00 -29.14 -32.85
C GLY A 253 34.39 -27.68 -32.56
N LYS A 254 33.42 -26.78 -32.37
CA LYS A 254 33.64 -25.32 -32.10
C LYS A 254 33.83 -25.05 -30.61
N TRP A 255 34.79 -25.74 -29.98
CA TRP A 255 35.01 -25.74 -28.52
C TRP A 255 35.36 -24.35 -27.95
N ALA A 256 36.19 -23.59 -28.68
CA ALA A 256 36.60 -22.24 -28.26
C ALA A 256 35.44 -21.27 -28.19
N GLU A 257 34.66 -21.18 -29.27
CA GLU A 257 33.52 -20.27 -29.38
C GLU A 257 32.44 -20.62 -28.37
N VAL A 258 32.16 -21.92 -28.21
CA VAL A 258 31.13 -22.40 -27.29
C VAL A 258 31.54 -22.12 -25.83
N SER A 259 32.81 -22.28 -25.47
CA SER A 259 33.29 -21.97 -24.13
C SER A 259 33.16 -20.50 -23.79
N VAL A 260 33.39 -19.58 -24.77
CA VAL A 260 33.17 -18.14 -24.63
C VAL A 260 31.69 -17.84 -24.42
N VAL A 261 30.78 -18.44 -25.20
CA VAL A 261 29.34 -18.29 -25.03
C VAL A 261 28.88 -18.70 -23.63
N VAL A 262 29.35 -19.84 -23.10
CA VAL A 262 29.02 -20.30 -21.74
C VAL A 262 29.46 -19.28 -20.70
N ILE A 263 30.67 -18.74 -20.80
CA ILE A 263 31.16 -17.74 -19.84
C ILE A 263 30.40 -16.41 -19.97
N LEU A 264 30.14 -15.92 -21.18
CA LEU A 264 29.34 -14.70 -21.37
C LEU A 264 27.94 -14.86 -20.76
N PHE A 265 27.34 -16.05 -20.90
CA PHE A 265 26.07 -16.34 -20.26
C PHE A 265 26.19 -16.38 -18.71
N ALA A 266 27.23 -17.00 -18.17
CA ALA A 266 27.47 -17.05 -16.73
C ALA A 266 27.74 -15.65 -16.14
N ILE A 267 28.47 -14.78 -16.87
CA ILE A 267 28.67 -13.38 -16.50
C ILE A 267 27.32 -12.62 -16.51
N SER A 268 26.52 -12.82 -17.55
CA SER A 268 25.18 -12.20 -17.65
C SER A 268 24.30 -12.60 -16.48
N GLU A 269 24.25 -13.90 -16.13
CA GLU A 269 23.48 -14.41 -15.00
C GLU A 269 24.01 -13.86 -13.64
N ALA A 270 25.33 -13.72 -13.50
CA ALA A 270 25.94 -13.14 -12.31
C ALA A 270 25.62 -11.65 -12.17
N LEU A 271 25.64 -10.88 -13.28
CA LEU A 271 25.26 -9.47 -13.32
C LEU A 271 23.77 -9.27 -13.03
N GLU A 272 22.92 -10.15 -13.55
CA GLU A 272 21.47 -10.15 -13.25
C GLU A 272 21.22 -10.30 -11.76
N ARG A 273 21.82 -11.34 -11.14
CA ARG A 273 21.71 -11.56 -9.68
C ARG A 273 22.25 -10.37 -8.90
N PHE A 274 23.41 -9.85 -9.26
CA PHE A 274 24.00 -8.69 -8.60
C PHE A 274 23.09 -7.46 -8.67
N SER A 275 22.51 -7.17 -9.84
CA SER A 275 21.62 -6.04 -10.04
C SER A 275 20.34 -6.19 -9.23
N MET A 276 19.77 -7.41 -9.19
CA MET A 276 18.57 -7.70 -8.40
C MET A 276 18.86 -7.63 -6.90
N ASP A 277 19.99 -8.19 -6.43
CA ASP A 277 20.41 -8.12 -5.03
C ASP A 277 20.65 -6.67 -4.60
N LYS A 278 21.22 -5.85 -5.48
CA LYS A 278 21.42 -4.41 -5.25
C LYS A 278 20.10 -3.66 -5.13
N ALA A 279 19.14 -3.94 -6.00
CA ALA A 279 17.81 -3.36 -5.94
C ALA A 279 17.09 -3.76 -4.63
N ARG A 280 17.17 -5.03 -4.24
CA ARG A 280 16.61 -5.54 -2.97
C ARG A 280 17.29 -4.98 -1.72
N GLN A 281 18.59 -4.70 -1.79
CA GLN A 281 19.33 -4.14 -0.65
C GLN A 281 18.76 -2.78 -0.22
N SER A 282 18.22 -2.01 -1.16
CA SER A 282 17.55 -0.75 -0.85
C SER A 282 16.33 -0.93 0.06
N ILE A 283 15.63 -2.03 -0.08
CA ILE A 283 14.45 -2.38 0.73
C ILE A 283 14.88 -3.01 2.06
N ARG A 284 15.87 -3.91 2.04
CA ARG A 284 16.43 -4.47 3.28
C ARG A 284 16.96 -3.40 4.23
N SER A 285 17.50 -2.29 3.70
CA SER A 285 17.95 -1.17 4.53
C SER A 285 16.83 -0.49 5.32
N LEU A 286 15.56 -0.66 4.95
CA LEU A 286 14.41 -0.22 5.74
C LEU A 286 14.18 -1.12 6.95
N MET A 287 14.49 -2.42 6.84
CA MET A 287 14.33 -3.39 7.93
C MET A 287 15.33 -3.17 9.08
N ASP A 288 16.49 -2.60 8.79
CA ASP A 288 17.57 -2.35 9.77
C ASP A 288 17.49 -0.94 10.40
N ILE A 289 16.39 -0.21 10.18
CA ILE A 289 16.24 1.16 10.68
C ILE A 289 15.97 1.17 12.18
N ALA A 290 15.08 0.33 12.69
CA ALA A 290 14.71 0.29 14.10
C ALA A 290 15.72 -0.53 14.93
N PRO A 291 16.04 -0.11 16.18
CA PRO A 291 16.87 -0.89 17.10
C PRO A 291 16.20 -2.22 17.46
N LYS A 292 16.99 -3.24 17.68
CA LYS A 292 16.52 -4.58 18.13
C LYS A 292 16.34 -4.66 19.66
N GLU A 293 16.82 -3.68 20.42
CA GLU A 293 16.75 -3.63 21.88
C GLU A 293 16.35 -2.23 22.33
N ALA A 294 15.60 -2.12 23.42
CA ALA A 294 15.22 -0.86 24.05
C ALA A 294 15.47 -0.89 25.55
N LEU A 295 15.75 0.30 26.13
CA LEU A 295 15.77 0.49 27.56
C LEU A 295 14.32 0.66 28.04
N VAL A 296 13.84 -0.30 28.83
CA VAL A 296 12.45 -0.35 29.27
C VAL A 296 12.40 -0.32 30.80
N ARG A 297 11.46 0.45 31.36
CA ARG A 297 11.17 0.46 32.81
C ARG A 297 9.99 -0.45 33.11
N ARG A 298 10.27 -1.55 33.85
CA ARG A 298 9.25 -2.47 34.35
C ARG A 298 9.29 -2.49 35.87
N LYS A 299 8.16 -2.26 36.55
CA LYS A 299 8.06 -2.26 38.02
C LYS A 299 9.12 -1.39 38.69
N GLY A 300 9.48 -0.25 38.11
CA GLY A 300 10.45 0.69 38.65
C GLY A 300 11.92 0.34 38.41
N GLN A 301 12.25 -0.73 37.67
CA GLN A 301 13.61 -1.10 37.31
C GLN A 301 13.83 -0.90 35.80
N GLU A 302 14.95 -0.29 35.45
CA GLU A 302 15.36 -0.11 34.05
C GLU A 302 16.20 -1.30 33.59
N MET A 303 15.84 -1.87 32.43
CA MET A 303 16.54 -3.00 31.82
C MET A 303 16.54 -2.91 30.31
N MET A 304 17.61 -3.39 29.68
CA MET A 304 17.64 -3.58 28.22
C MET A 304 16.80 -4.81 27.88
N VAL A 305 15.83 -4.66 26.98
CA VAL A 305 14.90 -5.73 26.58
C VAL A 305 14.91 -5.81 25.06
N HIS A 306 14.94 -7.04 24.53
CA HIS A 306 14.79 -7.26 23.10
C HIS A 306 13.36 -6.88 22.68
N VAL A 307 13.19 -6.26 21.49
CA VAL A 307 11.89 -5.73 21.04
C VAL A 307 10.79 -6.79 21.04
N ASP A 308 11.11 -8.04 20.78
CA ASP A 308 10.15 -9.16 20.77
C ASP A 308 9.63 -9.52 22.16
N ASP A 309 10.35 -9.15 23.22
CA ASP A 309 9.97 -9.42 24.62
C ASP A 309 9.30 -8.22 25.29
N ILE A 310 9.10 -7.13 24.53
CA ILE A 310 8.43 -5.92 24.99
C ILE A 310 6.91 -6.10 24.91
N ALA A 311 6.21 -5.65 25.96
CA ALA A 311 4.76 -5.71 26.04
C ALA A 311 4.13 -4.30 25.89
N VAL A 312 2.90 -4.27 25.39
CA VAL A 312 2.09 -3.04 25.39
C VAL A 312 1.87 -2.57 26.83
N GLY A 313 2.09 -1.27 27.08
CA GLY A 313 2.05 -0.66 28.41
C GLY A 313 3.41 -0.59 29.13
N ASP A 314 4.48 -1.16 28.56
CA ASP A 314 5.84 -0.93 29.08
C ASP A 314 6.27 0.53 28.79
N ILE A 315 7.08 1.11 29.67
CA ILE A 315 7.63 2.47 29.47
C ILE A 315 9.04 2.37 28.89
N MET A 316 9.19 2.77 27.65
CA MET A 316 10.49 2.86 26.96
C MET A 316 11.15 4.21 27.27
N ILE A 317 12.45 4.19 27.58
CA ILE A 317 13.27 5.39 27.85
C ILE A 317 14.17 5.64 26.62
N VAL A 318 13.95 6.77 25.95
CA VAL A 318 14.71 7.13 24.75
C VAL A 318 15.58 8.36 25.05
N LYS A 319 16.88 8.14 25.08
CA LYS A 319 17.87 9.19 25.34
C LYS A 319 18.14 10.05 24.09
N PRO A 320 18.65 11.27 24.23
CA PRO A 320 19.12 12.07 23.10
C PRO A 320 20.09 11.29 22.17
N GLY A 321 19.88 11.42 20.88
CA GLY A 321 20.67 10.73 19.85
C GLY A 321 20.36 9.25 19.67
N GLN A 322 19.39 8.70 20.38
CA GLN A 322 18.95 7.31 20.22
C GLN A 322 17.76 7.19 19.27
N LYS A 323 17.74 6.08 18.55
CA LYS A 323 16.56 5.72 17.76
C LYS A 323 15.48 5.10 18.65
N ILE A 324 14.23 5.40 18.35
CA ILE A 324 13.03 4.85 18.98
C ILE A 324 12.86 3.41 18.48
N ALA A 325 12.67 2.45 19.40
CA ALA A 325 12.62 1.04 19.04
C ALA A 325 11.20 0.55 18.76
N MET A 326 10.18 1.14 19.40
CA MET A 326 8.77 0.71 19.33
C MET A 326 7.86 1.93 19.15
N ASP A 327 6.70 1.72 18.52
CA ASP A 327 5.66 2.75 18.46
C ASP A 327 5.03 2.96 19.84
N GLY A 328 4.76 4.20 20.19
CA GLY A 328 4.16 4.52 21.48
C GLY A 328 3.76 5.99 21.61
N MET A 329 3.24 6.34 22.79
CA MET A 329 2.79 7.66 23.19
C MET A 329 3.77 8.26 24.20
N VAL A 330 4.17 9.50 24.02
CA VAL A 330 5.03 10.20 24.98
C VAL A 330 4.26 10.45 26.28
N VAL A 331 4.74 9.90 27.39
CA VAL A 331 4.16 10.11 28.74
C VAL A 331 4.94 11.13 29.56
N SER A 332 6.20 11.39 29.21
CA SER A 332 7.05 12.39 29.89
C SER A 332 8.16 12.83 28.94
N GLY A 333 8.51 14.12 29.04
CA GLY A 333 9.59 14.73 28.27
C GLY A 333 9.11 15.60 27.11
N TYR A 334 10.09 16.24 26.46
CA TYR A 334 9.90 17.06 25.27
C TYR A 334 11.17 16.96 24.41
N SER A 335 11.02 16.74 23.12
CA SER A 335 12.16 16.65 22.20
C SER A 335 11.75 16.88 20.75
N ALA A 336 12.72 17.23 19.92
CA ALA A 336 12.59 17.14 18.47
C ALA A 336 12.91 15.70 18.02
N VAL A 337 12.04 15.12 17.19
CA VAL A 337 12.19 13.76 16.67
C VAL A 337 12.28 13.82 15.14
N ASN A 338 13.37 13.30 14.59
CA ASN A 338 13.56 13.20 13.15
C ASN A 338 12.83 11.93 12.63
N GLN A 339 11.76 12.15 11.87
CA GLN A 339 10.90 11.11 11.35
C GLN A 339 11.20 10.73 9.89
N ALA A 340 12.30 11.23 9.32
CA ALA A 340 12.66 10.99 7.91
C ALA A 340 12.68 9.50 7.50
N ALA A 341 12.93 8.61 8.44
CA ALA A 341 12.92 7.15 8.20
C ALA A 341 11.52 6.59 7.87
N ILE A 342 10.46 7.26 8.30
CA ILE A 342 9.06 6.86 8.13
C ILE A 342 8.38 7.78 7.10
N THR A 343 8.40 9.09 7.33
CA THR A 343 7.68 10.07 6.50
C THR A 343 8.46 10.52 5.26
N GLY A 344 9.78 10.36 5.27
CA GLY A 344 10.67 10.90 4.24
C GLY A 344 11.04 12.38 4.46
N GLU A 345 10.44 13.06 5.44
CA GLU A 345 10.67 14.46 5.75
C GLU A 345 11.89 14.62 6.65
N SER A 346 12.84 15.50 6.24
CA SER A 346 14.10 15.70 6.98
C SER A 346 13.98 16.70 8.11
N VAL A 347 12.87 17.45 8.23
CA VAL A 347 12.68 18.43 9.29
C VAL A 347 12.21 17.71 10.56
N PRO A 348 12.94 17.84 11.69
CA PRO A 348 12.49 17.22 12.94
C PRO A 348 11.17 17.82 13.43
N VAL A 349 10.32 16.96 13.98
CA VAL A 349 9.00 17.32 14.53
C VAL A 349 9.11 17.39 16.05
N GLU A 350 8.62 18.47 16.64
CA GLU A 350 8.54 18.60 18.10
C GLU A 350 7.52 17.61 18.66
N LYS A 351 7.90 16.91 19.75
CA LYS A 351 7.09 15.91 20.44
C LYS A 351 7.02 16.22 21.91
N ALA A 352 5.81 16.32 22.41
CA ALA A 352 5.45 16.58 23.81
C ALA A 352 4.63 15.40 24.38
N VAL A 353 4.18 15.52 25.62
CA VAL A 353 3.28 14.55 26.26
C VAL A 353 2.00 14.41 25.42
N ASP A 354 1.51 13.19 25.28
CA ASP A 354 0.37 12.77 24.46
C ASP A 354 0.61 12.77 22.93
N ASP A 355 1.86 12.98 22.47
CA ASP A 355 2.21 12.83 21.06
C ASP A 355 2.67 11.40 20.73
N GLU A 356 2.25 10.90 19.57
CA GLU A 356 2.67 9.58 19.06
C GLU A 356 4.08 9.66 18.47
N VAL A 357 4.90 8.62 18.75
CA VAL A 357 6.23 8.44 18.18
C VAL A 357 6.37 7.05 17.56
N PHE A 358 7.20 6.93 16.54
CA PHE A 358 7.29 5.74 15.69
C PHE A 358 8.66 5.05 15.78
N ALA A 359 8.65 3.72 15.72
CA ALA A 359 9.86 2.91 15.65
C ALA A 359 10.72 3.30 14.44
N GLY A 360 12.04 3.34 14.63
CA GLY A 360 13.01 3.71 13.59
C GLY A 360 13.33 5.20 13.50
N THR A 361 12.53 6.09 14.12
CA THR A 361 12.77 7.53 14.16
C THR A 361 13.87 7.90 15.15
N LEU A 362 14.53 9.05 14.97
CA LEU A 362 15.68 9.48 15.77
C LEU A 362 15.26 10.58 16.75
N ASN A 363 15.42 10.32 18.05
CA ASN A 363 15.26 11.32 19.08
C ASN A 363 16.51 12.23 19.12
N GLU A 364 16.37 13.56 18.97
CA GLU A 364 17.52 14.45 18.83
C GLU A 364 18.02 15.00 20.16
N GLU A 365 17.23 15.78 20.90
CA GLU A 365 17.73 16.63 21.97
C GLU A 365 17.27 16.25 23.37
N GLY A 366 16.02 15.88 23.56
CA GLY A 366 15.40 15.63 24.87
C GLY A 366 15.42 14.17 25.31
N LEU A 367 15.16 13.91 26.57
CA LEU A 367 14.84 12.60 27.10
C LEU A 367 13.34 12.39 26.93
N LEU A 368 12.94 11.30 26.32
CA LEU A 368 11.53 10.90 26.18
C LEU A 368 11.26 9.62 26.98
N GLU A 369 10.18 9.61 27.74
CA GLU A 369 9.56 8.37 28.25
C GLU A 369 8.32 8.10 27.42
N VAL A 370 8.25 6.90 26.82
CA VAL A 370 7.25 6.53 25.84
C VAL A 370 6.52 5.28 26.33
N GLU A 371 5.21 5.35 26.51
CA GLU A 371 4.37 4.18 26.74
C GLU A 371 4.14 3.43 25.43
N ILE A 372 4.51 2.17 25.40
CA ILE A 372 4.43 1.34 24.18
C ILE A 372 2.98 0.96 23.92
N THR A 373 2.49 1.30 22.73
CA THR A 373 1.09 1.11 22.32
C THR A 373 0.88 -0.05 21.36
N LYS A 374 1.94 -0.51 20.66
CA LYS A 374 1.85 -1.55 19.64
C LYS A 374 2.89 -2.66 19.88
N LEU A 375 2.58 -3.88 19.46
CA LEU A 375 3.56 -4.96 19.40
C LEU A 375 4.51 -4.74 18.22
N VAL A 376 5.66 -5.42 18.19
CA VAL A 376 6.68 -5.28 17.15
C VAL A 376 6.13 -5.55 15.74
N GLU A 377 5.23 -6.52 15.62
CA GLU A 377 4.56 -6.90 14.35
C GLU A 377 3.62 -5.80 13.84
N ASP A 378 3.03 -5.02 14.76
CA ASP A 378 2.03 -3.99 14.48
C ASP A 378 2.62 -2.59 14.39
N THR A 379 3.94 -2.45 14.59
CA THR A 379 4.60 -1.13 14.44
C THR A 379 4.45 -0.60 13.02
N THR A 380 4.43 0.71 12.89
CA THR A 380 4.32 1.40 11.60
C THR A 380 5.43 0.95 10.63
N ILE A 381 6.67 0.82 11.10
CA ILE A 381 7.78 0.34 10.27
C ILE A 381 7.58 -1.11 9.81
N SER A 382 7.06 -2.00 10.66
CA SER A 382 6.76 -3.40 10.29
C SER A 382 5.67 -3.47 9.22
N LYS A 383 4.62 -2.65 9.32
CA LYS A 383 3.58 -2.53 8.29
C LYS A 383 4.13 -2.01 6.96
N ILE A 384 4.99 -0.98 7.00
CA ILE A 384 5.68 -0.47 5.80
C ILE A 384 6.48 -1.57 5.13
N ILE A 385 7.28 -2.32 5.89
CA ILE A 385 8.08 -3.43 5.38
C ILE A 385 7.18 -4.49 4.72
N HIS A 386 6.10 -4.88 5.39
CA HIS A 386 5.15 -5.87 4.87
C HIS A 386 4.51 -5.40 3.56
N LEU A 387 4.06 -4.15 3.48
CA LEU A 387 3.47 -3.57 2.26
C LEU A 387 4.48 -3.53 1.11
N VAL A 388 5.73 -3.16 1.37
CA VAL A 388 6.80 -3.15 0.36
C VAL A 388 7.15 -4.56 -0.10
N GLU A 389 7.17 -5.55 0.80
CA GLU A 389 7.35 -6.96 0.46
C GLU A 389 6.18 -7.49 -0.38
N GLU A 390 4.95 -7.17 -0.02
CA GLU A 390 3.75 -7.58 -0.76
C GLU A 390 3.73 -6.96 -2.17
N ALA A 391 4.08 -5.67 -2.27
CA ALA A 391 4.19 -4.96 -3.53
C ALA A 391 5.13 -5.63 -4.54
N GLN A 392 6.20 -6.27 -4.06
CA GLN A 392 7.12 -7.00 -4.93
C GLN A 392 6.52 -8.31 -5.47
N GLY A 393 5.47 -8.83 -4.83
CA GLY A 393 4.74 -10.01 -5.27
C GLY A 393 3.72 -9.71 -6.39
N GLU A 394 3.28 -8.47 -6.53
CA GLU A 394 2.33 -8.04 -7.56
C GLU A 394 3.05 -7.77 -8.88
N ARG A 395 2.68 -8.56 -9.92
CA ARG A 395 3.33 -8.49 -11.24
C ARG A 395 2.78 -7.31 -12.03
N ALA A 396 3.68 -6.48 -12.57
CA ALA A 396 3.33 -5.42 -13.50
C ALA A 396 2.81 -5.96 -14.83
N SER A 397 1.99 -5.18 -15.53
CA SER A 397 1.42 -5.56 -16.83
C SER A 397 2.50 -5.80 -17.88
N SER A 398 3.55 -4.98 -17.91
CA SER A 398 4.70 -5.15 -18.81
C SER A 398 5.49 -6.42 -18.50
N GLN A 399 5.64 -6.79 -17.23
CA GLN A 399 6.30 -8.04 -16.85
C GLN A 399 5.49 -9.25 -17.33
N ALA A 400 4.17 -9.25 -17.11
CA ALA A 400 3.29 -10.31 -17.60
C ALA A 400 3.32 -10.43 -19.13
N PHE A 401 3.40 -9.29 -19.84
CA PHE A 401 3.57 -9.26 -21.30
C PHE A 401 4.90 -9.89 -21.73
N VAL A 402 6.01 -9.52 -21.10
CA VAL A 402 7.35 -10.05 -21.42
C VAL A 402 7.41 -11.56 -21.20
N GLU A 403 6.85 -12.05 -20.09
CA GLU A 403 6.76 -13.50 -19.80
C GLU A 403 5.94 -14.24 -20.87
N LYS A 404 4.78 -13.68 -21.25
CA LYS A 404 3.94 -14.24 -22.30
C LYS A 404 4.64 -14.21 -23.66
N PHE A 405 5.30 -13.12 -24.00
CA PHE A 405 6.10 -12.96 -25.21
C PHE A 405 7.21 -14.02 -25.27
N ALA A 406 8.01 -14.16 -24.23
CA ALA A 406 9.11 -15.13 -24.16
C ALA A 406 8.61 -16.58 -24.37
N LYS A 407 7.45 -16.93 -23.84
CA LYS A 407 6.83 -18.26 -23.98
C LYS A 407 6.57 -18.66 -25.44
N TYR A 408 6.21 -17.71 -26.31
CA TYR A 408 5.97 -17.97 -27.73
C TYR A 408 7.21 -17.72 -28.58
N TYR A 409 7.97 -16.69 -28.27
CA TYR A 409 9.15 -16.26 -29.01
C TYR A 409 10.25 -17.34 -29.00
N THR A 410 10.53 -17.96 -27.84
CA THR A 410 11.62 -18.94 -27.72
C THR A 410 11.41 -20.18 -28.61
N PRO A 411 10.25 -20.85 -28.62
CA PRO A 411 10.00 -21.94 -29.58
C PRO A 411 10.09 -21.50 -31.05
N ILE A 412 9.62 -20.32 -31.39
CA ILE A 412 9.69 -19.80 -32.77
C ILE A 412 11.15 -19.64 -33.21
N ILE A 413 12.01 -19.06 -32.38
CA ILE A 413 13.44 -18.92 -32.68
C ILE A 413 14.10 -20.29 -32.84
N MET A 414 13.75 -21.28 -32.03
CA MET A 414 14.28 -22.64 -32.17
C MET A 414 13.87 -23.27 -33.51
N ILE A 415 12.64 -23.07 -33.95
CA ILE A 415 12.16 -23.54 -35.27
C ILE A 415 12.92 -22.84 -36.39
N ILE A 416 13.08 -21.51 -36.31
CA ILE A 416 13.84 -20.73 -37.28
C ILE A 416 15.29 -21.21 -37.37
N ALA A 417 15.95 -21.41 -36.22
CA ALA A 417 17.31 -21.91 -36.14
C ALA A 417 17.44 -23.31 -36.76
N ALA A 418 16.48 -24.21 -36.50
CA ALA A 418 16.44 -25.52 -37.12
C ALA A 418 16.23 -25.45 -38.65
N LEU A 419 15.37 -24.56 -39.13
CA LEU A 419 15.19 -24.32 -40.57
C LEU A 419 16.46 -23.76 -41.21
N VAL A 420 17.13 -22.80 -40.58
CA VAL A 420 18.42 -22.26 -41.05
C VAL A 420 19.48 -23.35 -41.11
N ALA A 421 19.53 -24.24 -40.12
CA ALA A 421 20.50 -25.33 -40.09
C ALA A 421 20.27 -26.40 -41.17
N VAL A 422 18.99 -26.71 -41.47
CA VAL A 422 18.61 -27.90 -42.26
C VAL A 422 18.26 -27.59 -43.70
N VAL A 423 17.52 -26.50 -43.97
CA VAL A 423 16.98 -26.23 -45.33
C VAL A 423 18.07 -26.00 -46.37
N PRO A 424 19.10 -25.18 -46.13
CA PRO A 424 20.15 -24.95 -47.15
C PRO A 424 20.99 -26.18 -47.50
N PRO A 425 21.44 -27.02 -46.54
CA PRO A 425 22.14 -28.25 -46.86
C PRO A 425 21.24 -29.26 -47.60
N LEU A 426 19.97 -29.39 -47.19
CA LEU A 426 19.07 -30.41 -47.73
C LEU A 426 18.56 -30.07 -49.12
N PHE A 427 18.24 -28.79 -49.41
CA PHE A 427 17.60 -28.39 -50.65
C PHE A 427 18.57 -27.72 -51.65
N PHE A 428 19.67 -27.12 -51.17
CA PHE A 428 20.61 -26.37 -52.02
C PHE A 428 22.01 -26.98 -52.01
N GLY A 429 22.22 -28.13 -51.39
CA GLY A 429 23.50 -28.81 -51.37
C GLY A 429 24.63 -28.04 -50.63
N ALA A 430 24.27 -27.14 -49.74
CA ALA A 430 25.21 -26.34 -48.95
C ALA A 430 25.91 -27.18 -47.87
N SER A 431 27.06 -26.72 -47.35
CA SER A 431 27.80 -27.38 -46.31
C SER A 431 27.02 -27.50 -44.99
N TRP A 432 26.83 -28.69 -44.48
CA TRP A 432 26.17 -28.96 -43.20
C TRP A 432 26.84 -28.24 -42.03
N GLU A 433 28.17 -28.27 -41.96
CA GLU A 433 28.95 -27.65 -40.89
C GLU A 433 28.65 -26.15 -40.81
N THR A 434 28.69 -25.44 -41.95
CA THR A 434 28.44 -23.98 -42.07
C THR A 434 27.02 -23.64 -41.64
N TRP A 435 26.01 -24.35 -42.13
CA TRP A 435 24.63 -23.98 -41.86
C TRP A 435 24.12 -24.44 -40.48
N VAL A 436 24.64 -25.55 -39.95
CA VAL A 436 24.43 -25.92 -38.56
C VAL A 436 25.04 -24.86 -37.63
N TYR A 437 26.25 -24.40 -37.92
CA TYR A 437 26.85 -23.27 -37.19
C TYR A 437 26.00 -22.00 -37.23
N GLN A 438 25.49 -21.63 -38.41
CA GLN A 438 24.58 -20.48 -38.55
C GLN A 438 23.29 -20.65 -37.79
N GLY A 439 22.68 -21.83 -37.80
CA GLY A 439 21.51 -22.15 -36.98
C GLY A 439 21.77 -22.02 -35.50
N LEU A 440 22.92 -22.51 -35.00
CA LEU A 440 23.31 -22.35 -33.63
C LEU A 440 23.59 -20.90 -33.25
N ALA A 441 24.18 -20.12 -34.17
CA ALA A 441 24.36 -18.68 -33.98
C ALA A 441 23.03 -17.94 -33.85
N VAL A 442 21.99 -18.34 -34.61
CA VAL A 442 20.63 -17.80 -34.48
C VAL A 442 20.06 -18.08 -33.08
N LEU A 443 20.32 -19.26 -32.49
CA LEU A 443 19.88 -19.55 -31.11
C LEU A 443 20.53 -18.61 -30.10
N VAL A 444 21.84 -18.37 -30.21
CA VAL A 444 22.58 -17.49 -29.28
C VAL A 444 22.13 -16.04 -29.41
N VAL A 445 22.03 -15.51 -30.62
CA VAL A 445 21.63 -14.12 -30.89
C VAL A 445 20.15 -13.89 -30.59
N GLY A 446 19.31 -14.91 -30.81
CA GLY A 446 17.87 -14.87 -30.56
C GLY A 446 17.45 -14.88 -29.09
N CYS A 447 18.39 -14.86 -28.15
CA CYS A 447 18.04 -14.80 -26.73
C CYS A 447 17.47 -13.42 -26.33
N PRO A 448 16.24 -13.30 -25.81
CA PRO A 448 15.68 -12.04 -25.34
C PRO A 448 16.14 -11.69 -23.92
N CYS A 449 17.38 -12.00 -23.55
CA CYS A 449 17.90 -11.96 -22.19
C CYS A 449 17.73 -10.57 -21.53
N ALA A 450 18.14 -9.50 -22.24
CA ALA A 450 18.04 -8.13 -21.72
C ALA A 450 16.59 -7.68 -21.48
N LEU A 451 15.66 -8.06 -22.35
CA LEU A 451 14.23 -7.73 -22.21
C LEU A 451 13.62 -8.33 -20.94
N VAL A 452 13.93 -9.59 -20.68
CA VAL A 452 13.39 -10.32 -19.51
C VAL A 452 13.91 -9.76 -18.18
N ILE A 453 15.15 -9.28 -18.18
CA ILE A 453 15.84 -8.77 -16.97
C ILE A 453 15.45 -7.31 -16.67
N SER A 454 15.30 -6.46 -17.68
CA SER A 454 15.17 -5.01 -17.50
C SER A 454 13.93 -4.61 -16.70
N THR A 455 12.79 -5.23 -16.96
CA THR A 455 11.50 -4.85 -16.36
C THR A 455 11.47 -5.11 -14.84
N PRO A 456 11.78 -6.31 -14.32
CA PRO A 456 11.78 -6.54 -12.86
C PRO A 456 12.74 -5.63 -12.11
N ILE A 457 13.95 -5.42 -12.65
CA ILE A 457 14.96 -4.56 -12.01
C ILE A 457 14.47 -3.12 -11.92
N SER A 458 13.87 -2.59 -13.00
CA SER A 458 13.33 -1.23 -13.01
C SER A 458 12.25 -1.05 -11.96
N ILE A 459 11.31 -1.98 -11.87
CA ILE A 459 10.20 -1.95 -10.91
C ILE A 459 10.71 -2.01 -9.46
N VAL A 460 11.56 -2.99 -9.14
CA VAL A 460 12.09 -3.17 -7.77
C VAL A 460 12.92 -1.94 -7.35
N SER A 461 13.73 -1.39 -8.27
CA SER A 461 14.52 -0.18 -8.01
C SER A 461 13.64 1.05 -7.78
N ALA A 462 12.58 1.21 -8.57
CA ALA A 462 11.67 2.34 -8.45
C ALA A 462 10.87 2.27 -7.13
N ILE A 463 10.26 1.12 -6.81
CA ILE A 463 9.54 0.92 -5.54
C ILE A 463 10.48 1.13 -4.34
N GLY A 464 11.69 0.58 -4.37
CA GLY A 464 12.65 0.75 -3.30
C GLY A 464 13.16 2.18 -3.12
N ASN A 465 13.27 2.95 -4.21
CA ASN A 465 13.62 4.36 -4.14
C ASN A 465 12.45 5.23 -3.64
N ALA A 466 11.22 4.94 -4.07
CA ALA A 466 10.02 5.60 -3.60
C ALA A 466 9.82 5.40 -2.09
N ALA A 467 9.93 4.15 -1.62
CA ALA A 467 9.78 3.81 -0.20
C ALA A 467 10.77 4.55 0.70
N LYS A 468 12.02 4.74 0.26
CA LYS A 468 13.03 5.55 1.00
C LYS A 468 12.66 7.03 1.14
N LYS A 469 11.79 7.51 0.28
CA LYS A 469 11.30 8.90 0.28
C LYS A 469 9.91 9.04 0.90
N GLY A 470 9.45 8.03 1.64
CA GLY A 470 8.13 8.03 2.27
C GLY A 470 6.98 7.78 1.31
N VAL A 471 7.23 7.29 0.09
CA VAL A 471 6.18 6.95 -0.88
C VAL A 471 6.08 5.43 -1.01
N LEU A 472 5.00 4.85 -0.50
CA LEU A 472 4.75 3.42 -0.55
C LEU A 472 3.86 3.08 -1.75
N ILE A 473 4.38 2.27 -2.68
CA ILE A 473 3.65 1.83 -3.87
C ILE A 473 3.36 0.35 -3.71
N LYS A 474 2.11 -0.06 -3.68
CA LYS A 474 1.66 -1.44 -3.40
C LYS A 474 1.81 -2.43 -4.56
N GLY A 475 2.46 -2.05 -5.65
CA GLY A 475 2.72 -2.98 -6.75
C GLY A 475 3.28 -2.34 -8.00
N GLY A 476 3.96 -3.14 -8.82
CA GLY A 476 4.47 -2.69 -10.12
C GLY A 476 3.38 -2.25 -11.08
N VAL A 477 2.15 -2.78 -10.93
CA VAL A 477 0.97 -2.36 -11.69
C VAL A 477 0.70 -0.88 -11.45
N TYR A 478 0.65 -0.45 -10.20
CA TYR A 478 0.36 0.94 -9.84
C TYR A 478 1.46 1.90 -10.26
N LEU A 479 2.73 1.45 -10.24
CA LEU A 479 3.83 2.24 -10.78
C LEU A 479 3.66 2.52 -12.29
N GLU A 480 3.20 1.54 -13.07
CA GLU A 480 2.90 1.71 -14.49
C GLU A 480 1.67 2.59 -14.72
N GLU A 481 0.60 2.37 -13.96
CA GLU A 481 -0.64 3.17 -14.06
C GLU A 481 -0.41 4.63 -13.69
N MET A 482 0.43 4.92 -12.68
CA MET A 482 0.83 6.30 -12.35
C MET A 482 1.50 7.00 -13.54
N GLY A 483 2.34 6.29 -14.30
CA GLY A 483 2.96 6.83 -15.52
C GLY A 483 1.98 7.09 -16.66
N ALA A 484 0.78 6.49 -16.61
CA ALA A 484 -0.25 6.62 -17.64
C ALA A 484 -1.39 7.57 -17.26
N LEU A 485 -1.34 8.20 -16.07
CA LEU A 485 -2.39 9.09 -15.57
C LEU A 485 -2.66 10.26 -16.50
N LYS A 486 -3.93 10.61 -16.65
CA LYS A 486 -4.40 11.74 -17.46
C LYS A 486 -5.20 12.77 -16.66
N ALA A 487 -5.85 12.35 -15.61
CA ALA A 487 -6.57 13.21 -14.69
C ALA A 487 -6.28 12.82 -13.25
N ILE A 488 -6.22 13.80 -12.34
CA ILE A 488 -6.03 13.61 -10.92
C ILE A 488 -7.09 14.40 -10.17
N ALA A 489 -7.85 13.71 -9.34
CA ALA A 489 -8.78 14.31 -8.40
C ALA A 489 -8.13 14.38 -7.02
N PHE A 490 -8.30 15.51 -6.35
CA PHE A 490 -7.79 15.78 -5.01
C PHE A 490 -8.96 16.02 -4.06
N ASP A 491 -8.93 15.39 -2.90
CA ASP A 491 -9.70 15.94 -1.80
C ASP A 491 -9.14 17.28 -1.37
N LYS A 492 -9.95 18.10 -0.71
CA LYS A 492 -9.48 19.37 -0.18
C LYS A 492 -8.78 19.20 1.16
N THR A 493 -9.53 18.64 2.15
CA THR A 493 -9.13 18.64 3.57
C THR A 493 -8.10 17.56 3.85
N GLY A 494 -6.98 17.93 4.49
CA GLY A 494 -5.91 16.97 4.76
C GLY A 494 -5.18 16.47 3.49
N THR A 495 -5.35 17.15 2.35
CA THR A 495 -4.69 16.83 1.08
C THR A 495 -4.11 18.09 0.43
N LEU A 496 -4.96 18.98 -0.08
CA LEU A 496 -4.52 20.30 -0.57
C LEU A 496 -4.33 21.29 0.58
N THR A 497 -4.96 21.01 1.71
CA THR A 497 -4.89 21.77 2.96
C THR A 497 -4.38 20.89 4.09
N LYS A 498 -3.86 21.51 5.15
CA LYS A 498 -3.25 20.80 6.30
C LYS A 498 -4.25 19.99 7.14
N GLY A 499 -5.56 20.14 6.91
CA GLY A 499 -6.60 19.44 7.68
C GLY A 499 -6.77 19.96 9.11
N VAL A 500 -6.06 21.01 9.49
CA VAL A 500 -6.12 21.64 10.81
C VAL A 500 -6.77 23.00 10.67
N PRO A 501 -8.11 23.11 10.91
CA PRO A 501 -8.81 24.37 10.82
C PRO A 501 -8.38 25.31 11.95
N VAL A 502 -8.21 26.60 11.61
CA VAL A 502 -7.90 27.67 12.56
C VAL A 502 -8.93 28.81 12.48
N VAL A 503 -9.26 29.44 13.60
CA VAL A 503 -10.11 30.63 13.62
C VAL A 503 -9.31 31.81 13.08
N THR A 504 -9.71 32.30 11.89
CA THR A 504 -9.06 33.44 11.22
C THR A 504 -9.71 34.78 11.53
N ASP A 505 -11.03 34.77 11.78
CA ASP A 505 -11.80 35.98 12.09
C ASP A 505 -12.83 35.67 13.17
N PHE A 506 -12.89 36.52 14.14
CA PHE A 506 -13.93 36.55 15.16
C PHE A 506 -14.45 37.97 15.29
N ASN A 507 -15.73 38.18 14.93
CA ASN A 507 -16.33 39.50 14.89
C ASN A 507 -17.63 39.50 15.70
N VAL A 508 -17.60 40.13 16.88
CA VAL A 508 -18.79 40.40 17.67
C VAL A 508 -19.53 41.58 17.06
N LEU A 509 -20.82 41.40 16.74
CA LEU A 509 -21.66 42.38 16.06
C LEU A 509 -22.38 43.32 17.04
N ASN A 510 -22.70 42.80 18.22
CA ASN A 510 -23.34 43.57 19.27
C ASN A 510 -22.26 44.19 20.18
N LYS A 511 -22.08 45.51 20.12
CA LYS A 511 -21.05 46.26 20.89
C LYS A 511 -21.30 46.27 22.42
N GLN A 512 -22.40 45.73 22.89
CA GLN A 512 -22.73 45.63 24.32
C GLN A 512 -22.24 44.34 24.95
N VAL A 513 -21.81 43.36 24.13
CA VAL A 513 -21.30 42.07 24.56
C VAL A 513 -19.77 42.08 24.49
N ASP A 514 -19.14 41.66 25.58
CA ASP A 514 -17.66 41.52 25.60
C ASP A 514 -17.20 40.37 24.70
N GLU A 515 -16.13 40.60 23.96
CA GLU A 515 -15.57 39.63 23.02
C GLU A 515 -15.11 38.35 23.72
N ASN A 516 -14.50 38.50 24.91
CA ASN A 516 -14.01 37.37 25.71
C ASN A 516 -15.15 36.56 26.32
N GLU A 517 -16.21 37.24 26.80
CA GLU A 517 -17.42 36.60 27.31
C GLU A 517 -18.12 35.80 26.20
N MET A 518 -18.26 36.40 25.01
CA MET A 518 -18.85 35.70 23.85
C MET A 518 -18.01 34.46 23.45
N LEU A 519 -16.68 34.57 23.39
CA LEU A 519 -15.83 33.46 23.06
C LEU A 519 -15.88 32.36 24.14
N SER A 520 -16.00 32.71 25.41
CA SER A 520 -16.19 31.74 26.50
C SER A 520 -17.49 30.94 26.33
N ILE A 521 -18.64 31.60 26.04
CA ILE A 521 -19.93 30.96 25.78
C ILE A 521 -19.85 30.03 24.56
N ILE A 522 -19.27 30.52 23.46
CA ILE A 522 -19.11 29.75 22.22
C ILE A 522 -18.27 28.51 22.46
N THR A 523 -17.15 28.65 23.19
CA THR A 523 -16.24 27.56 23.50
C THR A 523 -16.91 26.52 24.42
N ALA A 524 -17.68 26.93 25.40
CA ALA A 524 -18.42 26.04 26.29
C ALA A 524 -19.48 25.20 25.52
N LEU A 525 -20.10 25.78 24.50
CA LEU A 525 -21.04 25.07 23.61
C LEU A 525 -20.29 24.09 22.69
N GLU A 526 -19.23 24.54 22.04
CA GLU A 526 -18.46 23.72 21.09
C GLU A 526 -17.63 22.62 21.80
N TYR A 527 -17.26 22.79 23.06
CA TYR A 527 -16.62 21.72 23.87
C TYR A 527 -17.47 20.44 23.94
N ARG A 528 -18.79 20.55 23.76
CA ARG A 528 -19.71 19.41 23.71
C ARG A 528 -19.94 18.86 22.29
N SER A 529 -19.34 19.49 21.29
CA SER A 529 -19.42 19.12 19.89
C SER A 529 -18.20 18.25 19.50
N GLN A 530 -18.40 17.24 18.67
CA GLN A 530 -17.31 16.45 18.07
C GLN A 530 -16.95 16.94 16.67
N HIS A 531 -17.41 18.12 16.27
CA HIS A 531 -17.13 18.63 14.94
C HIS A 531 -15.71 19.21 14.85
N PRO A 532 -14.96 19.00 13.74
CA PRO A 532 -13.59 19.54 13.59
C PRO A 532 -13.46 21.05 13.79
N LEU A 533 -14.51 21.83 13.48
CA LEU A 533 -14.53 23.27 13.69
C LEU A 533 -14.54 23.65 15.19
N ALA A 534 -15.04 22.77 16.06
CA ALA A 534 -15.04 22.98 17.49
C ALA A 534 -13.61 23.04 18.04
N SER A 535 -12.73 22.15 17.58
CA SER A 535 -11.32 22.12 17.97
C SER A 535 -10.60 23.45 17.65
N ALA A 536 -10.90 24.06 16.50
CA ALA A 536 -10.36 25.36 16.12
C ALA A 536 -10.77 26.48 17.09
N ILE A 537 -12.03 26.45 17.53
CA ILE A 537 -12.57 27.42 18.48
C ILE A 537 -11.97 27.23 19.88
N MET A 538 -11.84 25.97 20.30
CA MET A 538 -11.20 25.64 21.59
C MET A 538 -9.74 26.09 21.60
N LYS A 539 -8.97 25.79 20.56
CA LYS A 539 -7.58 26.25 20.41
C LYS A 539 -7.48 27.78 20.47
N ARG A 540 -8.40 28.49 19.81
CA ARG A 540 -8.44 29.96 19.86
C ARG A 540 -8.70 30.49 21.27
N ALA A 541 -9.58 29.85 22.06
CA ALA A 541 -9.85 30.22 23.44
C ALA A 541 -8.64 29.94 24.36
N GLU A 542 -7.93 28.84 24.15
CA GLU A 542 -6.69 28.51 24.85
C GLU A 542 -5.59 29.56 24.58
N GLU A 543 -5.36 29.91 23.31
CA GLU A 543 -4.40 30.96 22.90
C GLU A 543 -4.74 32.32 23.50
N ALA A 544 -6.03 32.62 23.67
CA ALA A 544 -6.50 33.84 24.31
C ALA A 544 -6.56 33.75 25.84
N ASN A 545 -6.19 32.61 26.45
CA ASN A 545 -6.30 32.32 27.88
C ASN A 545 -7.71 32.55 28.47
N ILE A 546 -8.73 32.14 27.72
CA ILE A 546 -10.13 32.29 28.12
C ILE A 546 -10.62 31.01 28.79
N SER A 547 -11.09 31.13 30.04
CA SER A 547 -11.75 30.03 30.75
C SER A 547 -13.18 29.88 30.29
N TYR A 548 -13.59 28.64 29.99
CA TYR A 548 -14.94 28.24 29.64
C TYR A 548 -15.51 27.18 30.59
N SER A 549 -14.70 26.70 31.57
CA SER A 549 -15.08 25.64 32.52
C SER A 549 -16.22 26.04 33.44
N ASP A 550 -16.35 27.34 33.73
CA ASP A 550 -17.34 27.88 34.65
C ASP A 550 -18.70 28.15 33.97
N VAL A 551 -18.76 28.04 32.65
CA VAL A 551 -19.99 28.26 31.88
C VAL A 551 -20.85 26.98 31.87
N VAL A 552 -22.02 27.08 32.55
CA VAL A 552 -22.98 25.95 32.59
C VAL A 552 -23.83 25.98 31.33
N VAL A 553 -23.80 24.88 30.57
CA VAL A 553 -24.60 24.73 29.35
C VAL A 553 -25.68 23.68 29.58
N ASP A 554 -26.94 24.08 29.45
CA ASP A 554 -28.11 23.23 29.52
C ASP A 554 -28.70 22.99 28.10
N ASP A 555 -29.55 21.97 27.96
CA ASP A 555 -30.30 21.64 26.75
C ASP A 555 -29.47 21.62 25.45
N PHE A 556 -28.21 21.13 25.54
CA PHE A 556 -27.35 21.01 24.37
C PHE A 556 -27.92 20.01 23.35
N SER A 557 -27.97 20.41 22.09
CA SER A 557 -28.29 19.49 20.98
C SER A 557 -27.67 19.91 19.66
N SER A 558 -27.29 18.91 18.87
CA SER A 558 -26.82 19.09 17.50
C SER A 558 -28.02 19.19 16.54
N ILE A 559 -27.93 20.12 15.59
CA ILE A 559 -28.89 20.29 14.48
C ILE A 559 -28.21 19.76 13.23
N THR A 560 -28.56 18.54 12.84
CA THR A 560 -27.88 17.78 11.79
C THR A 560 -27.63 18.58 10.52
N GLY A 561 -26.38 18.76 10.12
CA GLY A 561 -25.94 19.46 8.92
C GLY A 561 -26.11 21.00 8.98
N LYS A 562 -26.50 21.58 10.14
CA LYS A 562 -26.73 23.01 10.26
C LYS A 562 -25.98 23.71 11.38
N GLY A 563 -25.72 23.01 12.51
CA GLY A 563 -25.01 23.58 13.65
C GLY A 563 -25.41 22.94 14.98
N ILE A 564 -25.23 23.69 16.07
CA ILE A 564 -25.55 23.30 17.44
C ILE A 564 -26.37 24.33 18.14
N LYS A 565 -27.06 23.96 19.21
CA LYS A 565 -27.74 24.86 20.15
C LYS A 565 -27.53 24.40 21.58
N GLY A 566 -27.58 25.36 22.51
CA GLY A 566 -27.59 25.10 23.94
C GLY A 566 -27.96 26.34 24.71
N THR A 567 -28.35 26.18 25.97
CA THR A 567 -28.83 27.25 26.83
C THR A 567 -27.76 27.60 27.88
N VAL A 568 -27.39 28.87 27.96
CA VAL A 568 -26.47 29.42 28.97
C VAL A 568 -27.19 30.53 29.69
N ASP A 569 -27.26 30.48 31.00
CA ASP A 569 -27.92 31.47 31.86
C ASP A 569 -29.39 31.78 31.42
N GLY A 570 -30.11 30.74 31.02
CA GLY A 570 -31.50 30.86 30.55
C GLY A 570 -31.67 31.43 29.12
N THR A 571 -30.58 31.74 28.43
CA THR A 571 -30.60 32.21 27.02
C THR A 571 -30.17 31.09 26.09
N THR A 572 -30.97 30.76 25.08
CA THR A 572 -30.62 29.73 24.09
C THR A 572 -29.81 30.37 22.96
N TYR A 573 -28.56 29.85 22.82
CA TYR A 573 -27.64 30.22 21.76
C TYR A 573 -27.62 29.15 20.66
N TYR A 574 -27.44 29.63 19.44
CA TYR A 574 -27.26 28.82 18.23
C TYR A 574 -25.91 29.14 17.61
N ILE A 575 -25.16 28.10 17.20
CA ILE A 575 -23.93 28.27 16.44
C ILE A 575 -24.07 27.39 15.19
N GLY A 576 -23.87 27.95 14.01
CA GLY A 576 -24.04 27.15 12.82
C GLY A 576 -23.93 27.89 11.50
N SER A 577 -24.36 27.22 10.43
CA SER A 577 -24.30 27.75 9.07
C SER A 577 -25.22 28.97 8.90
N PRO A 578 -24.91 29.87 7.96
CA PRO A 578 -25.83 30.99 7.61
C PRO A 578 -27.25 30.53 7.22
N LYS A 579 -27.36 29.28 6.71
CA LYS A 579 -28.68 28.67 6.36
C LYS A 579 -29.56 28.48 7.60
N LEU A 580 -28.95 28.03 8.72
CA LEU A 580 -29.66 27.86 9.99
C LEU A 580 -30.35 29.16 10.43
N PHE A 581 -29.60 30.25 10.39
CA PHE A 581 -30.12 31.55 10.83
C PHE A 581 -31.16 32.17 9.87
N LYS A 582 -31.08 31.86 8.57
CA LYS A 582 -32.14 32.21 7.61
C LYS A 582 -33.47 31.49 7.90
N GLU A 583 -33.42 30.30 8.49
CA GLU A 583 -34.62 29.55 8.90
C GLU A 583 -35.14 29.95 10.28
N LEU A 584 -34.25 30.26 11.22
CA LEU A 584 -34.61 30.59 12.60
C LEU A 584 -35.18 32.01 12.75
N SER A 585 -34.62 33.00 12.04
CA SER A 585 -34.97 34.39 12.25
C SER A 585 -35.70 34.97 11.05
N ASN A 586 -36.95 35.40 11.29
CA ASN A 586 -37.75 36.11 10.29
C ASN A 586 -37.23 37.52 9.94
N SER A 587 -36.17 38.06 10.58
CA SER A 587 -35.79 39.45 10.42
C SER A 587 -34.34 39.88 10.67
N SER A 588 -33.47 39.08 11.25
CA SER A 588 -32.14 39.56 11.67
C SER A 588 -30.98 39.24 10.69
N PHE A 589 -31.22 38.43 9.65
CA PHE A 589 -30.21 38.16 8.60
C PHE A 589 -30.32 39.24 7.49
N ASP A 590 -29.74 40.42 7.76
CA ASP A 590 -29.81 41.55 6.84
C ASP A 590 -28.80 41.43 5.66
N LYS A 591 -28.99 42.31 4.63
CA LYS A 591 -28.10 42.33 3.44
C LYS A 591 -26.65 42.66 3.76
N ASN A 592 -26.36 43.37 4.86
CA ASN A 592 -24.99 43.71 5.25
C ASN A 592 -24.27 42.47 5.84
N LEU A 593 -24.98 41.72 6.65
CA LEU A 593 -24.47 40.44 7.21
C LEU A 593 -24.25 39.43 6.09
N GLU A 594 -25.19 39.34 5.15
CA GLU A 594 -25.06 38.46 3.98
C GLU A 594 -23.81 38.80 3.15
N LYS A 595 -23.54 40.10 2.94
CA LYS A 595 -22.32 40.56 2.27
C LYS A 595 -21.04 40.21 3.06
N LYS A 596 -21.04 40.38 4.40
CA LYS A 596 -19.89 40.03 5.24
C LYS A 596 -19.60 38.54 5.15
N VAL A 597 -20.62 37.69 5.32
CA VAL A 597 -20.51 36.25 5.19
C VAL A 597 -19.98 35.86 3.81
N ALA A 598 -20.58 36.42 2.74
CA ALA A 598 -20.12 36.15 1.37
C ALA A 598 -18.68 36.61 1.13
N THR A 599 -18.23 37.72 1.72
CA THR A 599 -16.83 38.16 1.62
C THR A 599 -15.90 37.19 2.25
N LEU A 600 -16.19 36.67 3.45
CA LEU A 600 -15.39 35.66 4.13
C LEU A 600 -15.32 34.34 3.33
N GLN A 601 -16.49 33.89 2.82
CA GLN A 601 -16.57 32.69 1.97
C GLN A 601 -15.77 32.83 0.66
N ASN A 602 -15.83 34.01 0.03
CA ASN A 602 -15.00 34.28 -1.17
C ASN A 602 -13.49 34.37 -0.89
N GLN A 603 -13.10 34.51 0.38
CA GLN A 603 -11.71 34.40 0.83
C GLN A 603 -11.30 32.96 1.17
N GLY A 604 -12.15 31.98 0.90
CA GLY A 604 -11.87 30.57 1.19
C GLY A 604 -12.16 30.12 2.62
N LYS A 605 -12.87 30.95 3.41
CA LYS A 605 -13.15 30.68 4.83
C LYS A 605 -14.54 30.08 5.03
N THR A 606 -14.66 29.18 6.00
CA THR A 606 -15.97 28.67 6.46
C THR A 606 -16.52 29.63 7.50
N ALA A 607 -17.57 30.37 7.14
CA ALA A 607 -18.22 31.33 8.03
C ALA A 607 -19.34 30.67 8.82
N MET A 608 -19.26 30.74 10.14
CA MET A 608 -20.31 30.36 11.09
C MET A 608 -20.92 31.60 11.72
N VAL A 609 -22.20 31.52 12.02
CA VAL A 609 -22.96 32.58 12.67
C VAL A 609 -23.32 32.14 14.09
N VAL A 610 -23.20 33.05 15.04
CA VAL A 610 -23.57 32.84 16.43
C VAL A 610 -24.69 33.84 16.81
N GLY A 611 -25.71 33.37 17.47
CA GLY A 611 -26.83 34.23 17.88
C GLY A 611 -27.90 33.48 18.67
N THR A 612 -28.99 34.20 18.91
CA THR A 612 -30.19 33.66 19.55
C THR A 612 -31.32 33.54 18.51
N ASP A 613 -32.51 33.15 18.92
CA ASP A 613 -33.73 33.18 18.10
C ASP A 613 -34.15 34.59 17.66
N LYS A 614 -33.60 35.64 18.31
CA LYS A 614 -33.98 37.04 18.10
C LYS A 614 -32.94 37.87 17.37
N GLU A 615 -31.64 37.63 17.65
CA GLU A 615 -30.56 38.46 17.12
C GLU A 615 -29.30 37.65 16.82
N ILE A 616 -28.50 38.17 15.89
CA ILE A 616 -27.20 37.63 15.55
C ILE A 616 -26.16 38.41 16.33
N LEU A 617 -25.31 37.68 17.08
CA LEU A 617 -24.35 38.23 18.03
C LEU A 617 -22.92 38.27 17.50
N ALA A 618 -22.50 37.24 16.77
CA ALA A 618 -21.15 37.18 16.24
C ALA A 618 -21.07 36.38 14.92
N ILE A 619 -19.97 36.60 14.21
CA ILE A 619 -19.51 35.76 13.09
C ILE A 619 -18.13 35.21 13.43
N ILE A 620 -17.97 33.92 13.23
CA ILE A 620 -16.67 33.23 13.31
C ILE A 620 -16.32 32.74 11.92
N ALA A 621 -15.10 33.01 11.46
CA ALA A 621 -14.59 32.41 10.24
C ALA A 621 -13.43 31.48 10.58
N VAL A 622 -13.51 30.31 10.05
CA VAL A 622 -12.49 29.26 10.20
C VAL A 622 -11.94 28.94 8.82
N ALA A 623 -10.64 28.86 8.69
CA ALA A 623 -9.99 28.42 7.46
C ALA A 623 -9.06 27.27 7.75
N ASP A 624 -8.96 26.38 6.77
CA ASP A 624 -7.97 25.34 6.72
C ASP A 624 -6.82 25.83 5.82
N GLU A 625 -5.59 25.86 6.35
CA GLU A 625 -4.45 26.38 5.62
C GLU A 625 -4.09 25.48 4.45
N VAL A 626 -3.88 26.09 3.28
CA VAL A 626 -3.37 25.42 2.08
C VAL A 626 -1.90 25.10 2.29
N HIS A 627 -1.47 23.88 1.94
CA HIS A 627 -0.04 23.54 1.92
C HIS A 627 0.71 24.43 0.92
N GLU A 628 1.88 24.94 1.32
CA GLU A 628 2.69 25.80 0.46
C GLU A 628 3.12 25.09 -0.84
N SER A 629 3.37 23.78 -0.77
CA SER A 629 3.74 22.92 -1.89
C SER A 629 2.61 22.69 -2.89
N SER A 630 1.33 22.70 -2.48
CA SER A 630 0.19 22.31 -3.31
C SER A 630 0.17 23.01 -4.67
N LYS A 631 0.42 24.32 -4.70
CA LYS A 631 0.43 25.09 -5.94
C LYS A 631 1.56 24.67 -6.88
N GLU A 632 2.76 24.46 -6.34
CA GLU A 632 3.91 24.05 -7.12
C GLU A 632 3.71 22.64 -7.69
N VAL A 633 3.18 21.72 -6.88
CA VAL A 633 2.86 20.34 -7.28
C VAL A 633 1.85 20.33 -8.42
N ILE A 634 0.73 21.07 -8.31
CA ILE A 634 -0.27 21.16 -9.38
C ILE A 634 0.36 21.67 -10.68
N GLN A 635 1.23 22.68 -10.62
CA GLN A 635 1.94 23.19 -11.80
C GLN A 635 2.88 22.15 -12.41
N LYS A 636 3.64 21.42 -11.59
CA LYS A 636 4.52 20.33 -12.05
C LYS A 636 3.73 19.19 -12.71
N LEU A 637 2.58 18.82 -12.14
CA LEU A 637 1.70 17.80 -12.72
C LEU A 637 1.20 18.21 -14.11
N HIS A 638 0.83 19.47 -14.32
CA HIS A 638 0.47 19.98 -15.65
C HIS A 638 1.64 19.92 -16.62
N GLN A 639 2.87 20.25 -16.17
CA GLN A 639 4.09 20.14 -17.01
C GLN A 639 4.40 18.69 -17.38
N LEU A 640 4.12 17.73 -16.50
CA LEU A 640 4.28 16.30 -16.75
C LEU A 640 3.20 15.71 -17.69
N GLY A 641 2.20 16.51 -18.10
CA GLY A 641 1.21 16.11 -19.09
C GLY A 641 -0.14 15.66 -18.50
N ILE A 642 -0.39 15.86 -17.20
CA ILE A 642 -1.72 15.65 -16.62
C ILE A 642 -2.70 16.64 -17.25
N LYS A 643 -3.73 16.10 -17.91
CA LYS A 643 -4.69 16.91 -18.70
C LYS A 643 -5.65 17.68 -17.82
N ASN A 644 -6.12 17.05 -16.75
CA ASN A 644 -7.08 17.63 -15.84
C ASN A 644 -6.69 17.41 -14.37
N THR A 645 -6.84 18.45 -13.55
CA THR A 645 -6.69 18.42 -12.10
C THR A 645 -7.97 18.96 -11.48
N ILE A 646 -8.59 18.17 -10.63
CA ILE A 646 -9.92 18.42 -10.09
C ILE A 646 -9.86 18.46 -8.57
N MET A 647 -10.46 19.45 -7.92
CA MET A 647 -10.66 19.44 -6.48
C MET A 647 -12.09 18.99 -6.17
N LEU A 648 -12.23 17.99 -5.30
CA LEU A 648 -13.51 17.48 -4.80
C LEU A 648 -13.66 17.89 -3.34
N THR A 649 -14.79 18.52 -2.98
CA THR A 649 -15.01 18.96 -1.59
C THR A 649 -16.50 19.02 -1.24
N GLY A 650 -16.80 18.78 0.05
CA GLY A 650 -18.14 19.03 0.62
C GLY A 650 -18.41 20.50 0.94
N ASP A 651 -17.42 21.38 0.82
CA ASP A 651 -17.57 22.81 1.09
C ASP A 651 -18.50 23.51 0.10
N ASN A 652 -18.96 24.69 0.50
CA ASN A 652 -19.73 25.55 -0.38
C ASN A 652 -18.89 26.06 -1.58
N LYS A 653 -19.59 26.41 -2.67
CA LYS A 653 -18.96 26.84 -3.94
C LYS A 653 -18.00 28.04 -3.79
N GLY A 654 -18.30 28.98 -2.89
CA GLY A 654 -17.47 30.18 -2.68
C GLY A 654 -16.09 29.81 -2.14
N THR A 655 -16.07 29.06 -1.04
CA THR A 655 -14.83 28.56 -0.41
C THR A 655 -14.05 27.65 -1.36
N ALA A 656 -14.74 26.71 -2.00
CA ALA A 656 -14.12 25.77 -2.91
C ALA A 656 -13.43 26.47 -4.10
N ASN A 657 -14.10 27.41 -4.76
CA ASN A 657 -13.53 28.15 -5.88
C ASN A 657 -12.35 29.04 -5.47
N ALA A 658 -12.40 29.64 -4.28
CA ALA A 658 -11.28 30.45 -3.77
C ALA A 658 -10.02 29.58 -3.59
N ILE A 659 -10.14 28.44 -2.94
CA ILE A 659 -9.01 27.50 -2.73
C ILE A 659 -8.54 26.92 -4.06
N GLY A 660 -9.45 26.43 -4.90
CA GLY A 660 -9.12 25.85 -6.21
C GLY A 660 -8.36 26.82 -7.11
N SER A 661 -8.77 28.10 -7.13
CA SER A 661 -8.06 29.15 -7.86
C SER A 661 -6.67 29.45 -7.26
N HIS A 662 -6.53 29.38 -5.94
CA HIS A 662 -5.26 29.63 -5.25
C HIS A 662 -4.24 28.55 -5.58
N VAL A 663 -4.62 27.26 -5.51
CA VAL A 663 -3.73 26.13 -5.82
C VAL A 663 -3.55 25.90 -7.32
N GLY A 664 -4.48 26.38 -8.15
CA GLY A 664 -4.37 26.32 -9.60
C GLY A 664 -4.91 25.03 -10.22
N VAL A 665 -5.86 24.34 -9.58
CA VAL A 665 -6.59 23.23 -10.20
C VAL A 665 -7.49 23.74 -11.34
N LYS A 666 -7.71 22.91 -12.36
CA LYS A 666 -8.51 23.28 -13.53
C LYS A 666 -10.02 23.25 -13.27
N GLU A 667 -10.45 22.39 -12.38
CA GLU A 667 -11.86 22.16 -12.11
C GLU A 667 -12.11 22.01 -10.60
N VAL A 668 -13.27 22.50 -10.15
CA VAL A 668 -13.70 22.42 -8.75
C VAL A 668 -15.10 21.86 -8.68
N GLN A 669 -15.29 20.80 -7.92
CA GLN A 669 -16.59 20.23 -7.60
C GLN A 669 -16.85 20.40 -6.11
N ALA A 670 -17.88 21.16 -5.79
CA ALA A 670 -18.22 21.59 -4.44
C ALA A 670 -19.56 21.00 -3.98
N GLU A 671 -19.82 21.05 -2.68
CA GLU A 671 -21.07 20.59 -2.04
C GLU A 671 -21.32 19.09 -2.25
N LEU A 672 -20.24 18.27 -2.38
CA LEU A 672 -20.32 16.84 -2.64
C LEU A 672 -20.50 16.06 -1.34
N MET A 673 -21.40 15.08 -1.36
CA MET A 673 -21.43 14.00 -0.38
C MET A 673 -20.44 12.89 -0.76
N PRO A 674 -20.03 12.00 0.15
CA PRO A 674 -19.09 10.92 -0.17
C PRO A 674 -19.51 10.05 -1.36
N GLN A 675 -20.81 9.80 -1.52
CA GLN A 675 -21.34 9.06 -2.67
C GLN A 675 -21.17 9.82 -3.99
N ASP A 676 -21.34 11.15 -3.95
CA ASP A 676 -21.18 12.00 -5.15
C ASP A 676 -19.72 12.01 -5.61
N LYS A 677 -18.74 12.01 -4.68
CA LYS A 677 -17.32 11.87 -4.98
C LYS A 677 -17.04 10.57 -5.71
N LEU A 678 -17.58 9.45 -5.21
CA LEU A 678 -17.42 8.13 -5.84
C LEU A 678 -17.97 8.12 -7.27
N ASP A 679 -19.17 8.65 -7.47
CA ASP A 679 -19.83 8.65 -8.78
C ASP A 679 -19.11 9.58 -9.76
N TYR A 680 -18.55 10.69 -9.28
CA TYR A 680 -17.73 11.58 -10.07
C TYR A 680 -16.41 10.92 -10.52
N ILE A 681 -15.71 10.17 -9.64
CA ILE A 681 -14.51 9.40 -10.00
C ILE A 681 -14.83 8.35 -11.07
N LYS A 682 -15.96 7.64 -10.99
CA LYS A 682 -16.40 6.71 -12.03
C LYS A 682 -16.65 7.41 -13.37
N GLN A 683 -17.24 8.60 -13.34
CA GLN A 683 -17.43 9.43 -14.55
C GLN A 683 -16.08 9.81 -15.15
N LEU A 684 -15.15 10.37 -14.36
CA LEU A 684 -13.79 10.71 -14.81
C LEU A 684 -13.06 9.51 -15.42
N LYS A 685 -13.19 8.34 -14.80
CA LYS A 685 -12.60 7.10 -15.31
C LYS A 685 -13.17 6.69 -16.67
N SER A 686 -14.45 6.92 -16.92
CA SER A 686 -15.06 6.69 -18.23
C SER A 686 -14.56 7.67 -19.31
N GLU A 687 -14.19 8.90 -18.92
CA GLU A 687 -13.72 9.94 -19.83
C GLU A 687 -12.22 9.86 -20.12
N TYR A 688 -11.40 9.65 -19.09
CA TYR A 688 -9.93 9.70 -19.18
C TYR A 688 -9.27 8.33 -19.17
N ASN A 689 -9.96 7.24 -18.83
CA ASN A 689 -9.50 5.89 -18.54
C ASN A 689 -8.61 5.80 -17.29
N ASN A 690 -7.50 6.57 -17.25
CA ASN A 690 -6.50 6.51 -16.17
C ASN A 690 -6.63 7.76 -15.28
N VAL A 691 -7.19 7.57 -14.10
CA VAL A 691 -7.51 8.62 -13.13
C VAL A 691 -6.96 8.25 -11.76
N ALA A 692 -6.24 9.16 -11.12
CA ALA A 692 -5.91 9.02 -9.70
C ALA A 692 -6.89 9.81 -8.83
N MET A 693 -7.11 9.32 -7.62
CA MET A 693 -7.74 10.05 -6.51
C MET A 693 -6.73 10.16 -5.38
N ILE A 694 -6.56 11.37 -4.85
CA ILE A 694 -5.71 11.66 -3.69
C ILE A 694 -6.60 12.16 -2.55
N GLY A 695 -6.49 11.55 -1.37
CA GLY A 695 -7.32 11.88 -0.21
C GLY A 695 -6.73 11.33 1.09
N ASP A 696 -7.38 11.62 2.23
CA ASP A 696 -6.96 11.20 3.57
C ASP A 696 -7.27 9.72 3.90
N GLY A 697 -8.05 9.04 3.08
CA GLY A 697 -8.40 7.63 3.22
C GLY A 697 -9.54 7.32 4.17
N VAL A 698 -10.02 8.28 4.96
CA VAL A 698 -11.10 8.03 5.94
C VAL A 698 -12.47 8.21 5.29
N ASN A 699 -12.73 9.37 4.72
CA ASN A 699 -14.01 9.69 4.07
C ASN A 699 -14.04 9.31 2.59
N ASP A 700 -12.87 9.25 1.96
CA ASP A 700 -12.69 9.07 0.52
C ASP A 700 -12.35 7.65 0.11
N ALA A 701 -12.29 6.68 1.06
CA ALA A 701 -11.96 5.29 0.78
C ALA A 701 -12.75 4.68 -0.41
N PRO A 702 -14.06 4.91 -0.59
CA PRO A 702 -14.78 4.42 -1.76
C PRO A 702 -14.34 5.06 -3.08
N ALA A 703 -13.96 6.35 -3.06
CA ALA A 703 -13.48 7.08 -4.23
C ALA A 703 -12.06 6.66 -4.60
N LEU A 704 -11.17 6.48 -3.60
CA LEU A 704 -9.83 5.93 -3.76
C LEU A 704 -9.87 4.55 -4.41
N ALA A 705 -10.67 3.64 -3.86
CA ALA A 705 -10.82 2.28 -4.40
C ALA A 705 -11.44 2.21 -5.80
N ALA A 706 -12.23 3.20 -6.21
CA ALA A 706 -12.85 3.25 -7.53
C ALA A 706 -11.96 3.87 -8.60
N SER A 707 -10.95 4.63 -8.22
CA SER A 707 -9.97 5.26 -9.14
C SER A 707 -9.11 4.21 -9.86
N THR A 708 -8.26 4.61 -10.78
CA THR A 708 -7.25 3.72 -11.36
C THR A 708 -6.08 3.53 -10.39
N VAL A 709 -5.71 4.63 -9.72
CA VAL A 709 -4.73 4.63 -8.64
C VAL A 709 -5.28 5.47 -7.49
N GLY A 710 -5.54 4.84 -6.36
CA GLY A 710 -5.86 5.52 -5.11
C GLY A 710 -4.59 5.90 -4.36
N ILE A 711 -4.45 7.17 -3.99
CA ILE A 711 -3.30 7.70 -3.27
C ILE A 711 -3.78 8.27 -1.94
N ALA A 712 -3.30 7.72 -0.83
CA ALA A 712 -3.62 8.21 0.51
C ALA A 712 -2.54 9.12 1.05
N MET A 713 -2.96 10.19 1.73
CA MET A 713 -2.10 11.15 2.44
C MET A 713 -1.92 10.74 3.90
N GLY A 714 -0.81 11.17 4.52
CA GLY A 714 -0.59 11.04 5.97
C GLY A 714 -0.55 9.60 6.48
N GLY A 715 -0.06 8.66 5.66
CA GLY A 715 -0.11 7.22 5.95
C GLY A 715 0.58 6.77 7.24
N ALA A 716 1.43 7.60 7.85
CA ALA A 716 2.12 7.27 9.10
C ALA A 716 1.16 7.12 10.29
N GLY A 717 0.01 7.82 10.29
CA GLY A 717 -0.94 7.85 11.40
C GLY A 717 -2.23 7.03 11.21
N THR A 718 -2.54 6.54 10.00
CA THR A 718 -3.83 5.90 9.72
C THR A 718 -3.71 4.54 9.03
N ASP A 719 -4.06 3.47 9.75
CA ASP A 719 -4.10 2.11 9.20
C ASP A 719 -5.08 2.00 8.01
N THR A 720 -6.20 2.73 8.06
CA THR A 720 -7.23 2.72 7.01
C THR A 720 -6.69 3.24 5.67
N ALA A 721 -5.87 4.30 5.69
CA ALA A 721 -5.23 4.84 4.49
C ALA A 721 -4.26 3.82 3.90
N LEU A 722 -3.43 3.20 4.76
CA LEU A 722 -2.49 2.15 4.35
C LEU A 722 -3.18 0.91 3.78
N GLU A 723 -4.36 0.55 4.24
CA GLU A 723 -5.08 -0.64 3.74
C GLU A 723 -5.81 -0.38 2.41
N THR A 724 -6.40 0.79 2.26
CA THR A 724 -7.35 1.08 1.17
C THR A 724 -6.69 1.59 -0.10
N ALA A 725 -5.62 2.39 0.01
CA ALA A 725 -4.97 3.02 -1.13
C ALA A 725 -3.96 2.10 -1.82
N ASP A 726 -3.72 2.33 -3.11
CA ASP A 726 -2.71 1.64 -3.93
C ASP A 726 -1.31 2.25 -3.73
N VAL A 727 -1.29 3.53 -3.37
CA VAL A 727 -0.09 4.30 -3.03
C VAL A 727 -0.36 5.07 -1.74
N ALA A 728 0.59 5.09 -0.82
CA ALA A 728 0.51 5.88 0.39
C ALA A 728 1.69 6.87 0.46
N LEU A 729 1.36 8.13 0.71
CA LEU A 729 2.32 9.16 1.08
C LEU A 729 2.42 9.16 2.60
N MET A 730 3.60 8.88 3.14
CA MET A 730 3.79 8.73 4.59
C MET A 730 3.90 10.07 5.30
N GLY A 731 4.31 11.11 4.57
CA GLY A 731 4.28 12.49 5.02
C GLY A 731 2.93 13.15 4.75
N ASP A 732 2.73 14.32 5.37
CA ASP A 732 1.50 15.14 5.19
C ASP A 732 1.63 16.13 4.03
N ASP A 733 2.64 16.02 3.19
CA ASP A 733 2.90 16.90 2.06
C ASP A 733 2.78 16.16 0.71
N LEU A 734 2.31 16.88 -0.34
CA LEU A 734 2.08 16.35 -1.69
C LEU A 734 3.37 16.17 -2.50
#